data_6ce885c66e3af0384fbc0c4a2f180642
#
_entry.id   6ce885c66e3af0384fbc0c4a2f180642
#
_cell.length_a   1.000
_cell.length_b   1.000
_cell.length_c   1.000
_cell.angle_alpha   90.00
_cell.angle_beta   90.00
_cell.angle_gamma   90.00
#
_symmetry.space_group_name_H-M   'P 1'
#
loop_
_entity.id
_entity.type
_entity.pdbx_description
1 polymer ?
#
loop_
_entity_poly.entity_id
_entity_poly.type
_entity_poly.pdbx_seq_one_letter_code
_entity_poly.pdbx_strand_id
1 'polypeptide(L)'
;MSKALASKKALPSKEAGLFRELLNFYETRQLKKGLKTADQILKKFPEHGETICMKGLVLVHMGRREEGIDLVKKGVRLDLTSHIVWHVFGLIQKGEKNYEEALKSYGQALRFDKENLNILRDSANLQTHLRLFDSLVETRYTLLRLRPNLRQHWVALSVAHYLNGNLKEAKQVLENYETTLKNVPAHNVEHSETLLFYIRLLEELGDYSEGLSLLNTNSKSRAIVDQTAISETRARLLSKLQSPEAEEAWHTLLERNPDCYGYYQGYFESKGINISEPSPEALQLVSALTTEFPRAAAPKRLGLTLSTGDEFKAQVEPYIVSALVKGIPSLFSDLKSLYTDTAKRDVIEEIAERLKAKYAEETASPKGSEEPTTYLWTLYLLAQHHSSLGRHKKALEVLEEALEHTPTLPDLLTFKGRVLKRAGDYLGAAKAINEARLLDGQDRFLNTKTGKYLLRAGMVQEASEVFGLFTKKDAESPGADLQDMQSMLYLLEEANAHEKTGKPNLAAKKYIAVKKIFDEVEEDQYDFHGYNLRKFTINAYLDLVKWEDQLRSQPTYVTAALSASRIFVAAHDNPDSVKSLSASRAEKKAAKKKAAKKAAAAKAIEDMKKPTQQQGSNEDKGLEPPPPKDEDPDGLKLLASADILDQAAKLLQPLATHAADNIETWLGTYDVAIRRGKLLQAVGALDRAKKLDAEHPEVHVRVVDLKLRASKLPKDKAPSEPIKSIFEEALSKLCPPGEVSLETFNSQFLQKHSAEPEAVLAAAKVLSKLEAPLGEVENVVFGLVGAESKLSIKNALAAVQFLREIKSARLDEFQAACDARFELSTAFKPEAELAAIRETVIVKNPVGADAPDSTPTAQAQVPDCAPRANS
;
A
#
# COMPACT_ATOMS: atom_id res chain seq x y z
N MET A 1 -25.14 -7.00 51.35
CA MET A 1 -24.54 -8.29 50.85
C MET A 1 -23.15 -8.13 50.20
N SER A 2 -22.78 -7.03 49.55
CA SER A 2 -21.49 -6.90 48.83
C SER A 2 -20.23 -6.85 49.72
N LYS A 3 -20.26 -6.16 50.86
CA LYS A 3 -19.12 -6.08 51.81
C LYS A 3 -18.78 -7.41 52.50
N ALA A 4 -19.73 -8.25 52.75
CA ALA A 4 -19.52 -9.55 53.42
C ALA A 4 -18.94 -10.62 52.47
N LEU A 5 -19.24 -10.56 51.19
CA LEU A 5 -18.60 -11.42 50.16
C LEU A 5 -17.15 -11.00 49.85
N ALA A 6 -16.89 -9.70 49.87
CA ALA A 6 -15.52 -9.19 49.65
C ALA A 6 -14.56 -9.59 50.79
N SER A 7 -15.01 -9.66 52.02
CA SER A 7 -14.18 -10.07 53.17
C SER A 7 -13.80 -11.56 53.18
N LYS A 8 -14.59 -12.43 52.53
CA LYS A 8 -14.29 -13.89 52.44
C LYS A 8 -13.25 -14.25 51.40
N LYS A 9 -12.93 -13.34 50.49
CA LYS A 9 -11.98 -13.58 49.37
C LYS A 9 -10.60 -12.92 49.57
N ALA A 10 -10.47 -12.07 50.62
CA ALA A 10 -9.19 -11.39 50.87
C ALA A 10 -8.13 -12.36 51.41
N LEU A 11 -6.92 -12.29 50.81
CA LEU A 11 -5.77 -13.06 51.27
C LEU A 11 -5.28 -12.57 52.65
N PRO A 12 -4.81 -13.45 53.53
CA PRO A 12 -4.11 -13.07 54.77
C PRO A 12 -2.87 -12.21 54.46
N SER A 13 -2.43 -11.41 55.43
CA SER A 13 -1.35 -10.40 55.24
C SER A 13 -0.09 -10.96 54.56
N LYS A 14 0.35 -12.18 54.91
CA LYS A 14 1.50 -12.84 54.36
C LYS A 14 1.33 -13.18 52.85
N GLU A 15 0.19 -13.78 52.52
CA GLU A 15 -0.14 -14.17 51.14
C GLU A 15 -0.47 -12.95 50.28
N ALA A 16 -1.05 -11.88 50.85
CA ALA A 16 -1.21 -10.60 50.21
C ALA A 16 0.15 -9.92 49.86
N GLY A 17 1.16 -10.13 50.71
CA GLY A 17 2.54 -9.75 50.43
C GLY A 17 3.11 -10.51 49.21
N LEU A 18 2.96 -11.83 49.20
CA LEU A 18 3.35 -12.68 48.04
C LEU A 18 2.61 -12.30 46.76
N PHE A 19 1.35 -11.91 46.86
CA PHE A 19 0.60 -11.44 45.68
C PHE A 19 1.15 -10.13 45.11
N ARG A 20 1.56 -9.18 45.94
CA ARG A 20 2.27 -7.96 45.50
C ARG A 20 3.62 -8.27 44.87
N GLU A 21 4.36 -9.25 45.43
CA GLU A 21 5.61 -9.73 44.77
C GLU A 21 5.33 -10.37 43.39
N LEU A 22 4.24 -11.14 43.25
CA LEU A 22 3.83 -11.71 41.97
C LEU A 22 3.56 -10.61 40.95
N LEU A 23 2.87 -9.53 41.29
CA LEU A 23 2.64 -8.38 40.41
C LEU A 23 3.99 -7.75 39.98
N ASN A 24 4.88 -7.52 40.96
CA ASN A 24 6.21 -6.96 40.68
C ASN A 24 7.06 -7.87 39.80
N PHE A 25 7.03 -9.19 40.02
CA PHE A 25 7.75 -10.15 39.12
C PHE A 25 7.18 -10.16 37.70
N TYR A 26 5.89 -9.97 37.55
CA TYR A 26 5.29 -9.81 36.23
C TYR A 26 5.78 -8.51 35.54
N GLU A 27 5.71 -7.37 36.24
CA GLU A 27 6.14 -6.07 35.72
C GLU A 27 7.65 -6.05 35.37
N THR A 28 8.49 -6.69 36.18
CA THR A 28 9.93 -6.81 35.96
C THR A 28 10.35 -7.95 35.03
N ARG A 29 9.38 -8.61 34.35
CA ARG A 29 9.61 -9.75 33.43
C ARG A 29 10.32 -10.97 34.06
N GLN A 30 10.29 -11.14 35.38
CA GLN A 30 10.83 -12.30 36.09
C GLN A 30 9.79 -13.46 36.14
N LEU A 31 9.35 -13.91 34.96
CA LEU A 31 8.16 -14.79 34.79
C LEU A 31 8.29 -16.13 35.54
N LYS A 32 9.48 -16.76 35.57
CA LYS A 32 9.71 -18.02 36.31
C LYS A 32 9.52 -17.85 37.82
N LYS A 33 9.96 -16.72 38.39
CA LYS A 33 9.77 -16.42 39.82
C LYS A 33 8.30 -16.11 40.09
N GLY A 34 7.64 -15.33 39.22
CA GLY A 34 6.21 -15.05 39.32
C GLY A 34 5.37 -16.32 39.32
N LEU A 35 5.65 -17.29 38.44
CA LEU A 35 4.95 -18.56 38.40
C LEU A 35 5.10 -19.33 39.73
N LYS A 36 6.33 -19.41 40.27
CA LYS A 36 6.61 -20.09 41.54
C LYS A 36 5.85 -19.41 42.72
N THR A 37 5.81 -18.09 42.75
CA THR A 37 5.09 -17.33 43.76
C THR A 37 3.58 -17.54 43.65
N ALA A 38 3.05 -17.56 42.42
CA ALA A 38 1.62 -17.88 42.21
C ALA A 38 1.28 -19.28 42.70
N ASP A 39 2.12 -20.29 42.41
CA ASP A 39 1.94 -21.67 42.91
C ASP A 39 2.00 -21.78 44.43
N GLN A 40 2.84 -21.00 45.11
CA GLN A 40 2.87 -20.93 46.59
C GLN A 40 1.56 -20.40 47.18
N ILE A 41 0.99 -19.38 46.55
CA ILE A 41 -0.31 -18.84 47.01
C ILE A 41 -1.42 -19.87 46.76
N LEU A 42 -1.49 -20.44 45.57
CA LEU A 42 -2.56 -21.36 45.16
C LEU A 42 -2.49 -22.71 45.91
N LYS A 43 -1.35 -23.11 46.40
CA LYS A 43 -1.23 -24.30 47.30
C LYS A 43 -2.07 -24.15 48.57
N LYS A 44 -2.24 -22.92 49.08
CA LYS A 44 -3.04 -22.63 50.27
C LYS A 44 -4.45 -22.15 49.93
N PHE A 45 -4.58 -21.39 48.85
CA PHE A 45 -5.80 -20.76 48.39
C PHE A 45 -6.10 -21.15 46.92
N PRO A 46 -6.50 -22.38 46.64
CA PRO A 46 -6.62 -22.93 45.28
C PRO A 46 -7.73 -22.24 44.46
N GLU A 47 -8.68 -21.54 45.11
CA GLU A 47 -9.79 -20.87 44.42
C GLU A 47 -9.65 -19.32 44.43
N HIS A 48 -8.47 -18.81 44.74
CA HIS A 48 -8.25 -17.36 44.70
C HIS A 48 -8.15 -16.87 43.25
N GLY A 49 -9.22 -16.25 42.75
CA GLY A 49 -9.44 -15.88 41.36
C GLY A 49 -8.34 -14.96 40.79
N GLU A 50 -7.94 -13.93 41.54
CA GLU A 50 -6.88 -13.01 41.13
C GLU A 50 -5.54 -13.71 40.89
N THR A 51 -5.15 -14.61 41.82
CA THR A 51 -3.87 -15.36 41.65
C THR A 51 -3.94 -16.34 40.49
N ILE A 52 -5.10 -16.97 40.25
CA ILE A 52 -5.29 -17.85 39.10
C ILE A 52 -5.15 -17.06 37.80
N CYS A 53 -5.78 -15.86 37.71
CA CYS A 53 -5.66 -14.99 36.53
C CYS A 53 -4.24 -14.52 36.31
N MET A 54 -3.54 -14.07 37.34
CA MET A 54 -2.14 -13.66 37.23
C MET A 54 -1.22 -14.81 36.84
N LYS A 55 -1.44 -16.04 37.39
CA LYS A 55 -0.72 -17.23 36.92
C LYS A 55 -0.98 -17.49 35.44
N GLY A 56 -2.22 -17.41 34.99
CA GLY A 56 -2.60 -17.56 33.60
C GLY A 56 -1.89 -16.54 32.71
N LEU A 57 -1.85 -15.27 33.10
CA LEU A 57 -1.17 -14.21 32.37
C LEU A 57 0.34 -14.46 32.27
N VAL A 58 0.98 -14.90 33.36
CA VAL A 58 2.41 -15.28 33.39
C VAL A 58 2.67 -16.45 32.42
N LEU A 59 1.80 -17.45 32.38
CA LEU A 59 1.94 -18.61 31.47
C LEU A 59 1.81 -18.21 29.99
N VAL A 60 0.87 -17.32 29.67
CA VAL A 60 0.75 -16.77 28.30
C VAL A 60 2.06 -16.12 27.86
N HIS A 61 2.67 -15.28 28.72
CA HIS A 61 3.95 -14.64 28.43
C HIS A 61 5.15 -15.61 28.43
N MET A 62 5.00 -16.81 28.99
CA MET A 62 5.98 -17.89 28.90
C MET A 62 5.77 -18.80 27.66
N GLY A 63 4.86 -18.46 26.75
CA GLY A 63 4.56 -19.25 25.55
C GLY A 63 3.54 -20.38 25.76
N ARG A 64 3.05 -20.62 27.00
CA ARG A 64 2.00 -21.64 27.32
C ARG A 64 0.62 -21.01 27.20
N ARG A 65 0.27 -20.60 25.97
CA ARG A 65 -0.88 -19.72 25.70
C ARG A 65 -2.23 -20.35 26.05
N GLU A 66 -2.51 -21.54 25.56
CA GLU A 66 -3.80 -22.22 25.78
C GLU A 66 -4.08 -22.46 27.28
N GLU A 67 -3.11 -23.02 27.98
CA GLU A 67 -3.20 -23.26 29.41
C GLU A 67 -3.41 -21.96 30.20
N GLY A 68 -2.68 -20.89 29.82
CA GLY A 68 -2.82 -19.58 30.44
C GLY A 68 -4.23 -19.01 30.25
N ILE A 69 -4.77 -19.05 29.04
CA ILE A 69 -6.12 -18.57 28.70
C ILE A 69 -7.19 -19.32 29.50
N ASP A 70 -7.08 -20.64 29.61
CA ASP A 70 -8.04 -21.45 30.36
C ASP A 70 -8.01 -21.14 31.86
N LEU A 71 -6.82 -20.89 32.41
CA LEU A 71 -6.70 -20.44 33.80
C LEU A 71 -7.33 -19.06 34.01
N VAL A 72 -7.12 -18.11 33.08
CA VAL A 72 -7.77 -16.78 33.22
C VAL A 72 -9.27 -16.90 33.14
N LYS A 73 -9.83 -17.67 32.21
CA LYS A 73 -11.27 -17.94 32.12
C LYS A 73 -11.81 -18.58 33.42
N LYS A 74 -11.06 -19.49 34.04
CA LYS A 74 -11.39 -20.09 35.33
C LYS A 74 -11.38 -19.04 36.43
N GLY A 75 -10.37 -18.18 36.51
CA GLY A 75 -10.26 -17.13 37.51
C GLY A 75 -11.40 -16.12 37.43
N VAL A 76 -11.81 -15.72 36.23
CA VAL A 76 -12.96 -14.83 35.97
C VAL A 76 -14.24 -15.44 36.56
N ARG A 77 -14.48 -16.74 36.35
CA ARG A 77 -15.68 -17.43 36.88
C ARG A 77 -15.69 -17.47 38.40
N LEU A 78 -14.53 -17.51 39.06
CA LEU A 78 -14.39 -17.58 40.51
C LEU A 78 -14.54 -16.22 41.18
N ASP A 79 -14.13 -15.14 40.50
CA ASP A 79 -14.23 -13.79 41.05
C ASP A 79 -14.64 -12.74 40.03
N LEU A 80 -15.93 -12.55 39.83
CA LEU A 80 -16.50 -11.53 38.93
C LEU A 80 -16.47 -10.10 39.54
N THR A 81 -16.02 -9.92 40.79
CA THR A 81 -16.05 -8.63 41.47
C THR A 81 -14.68 -7.96 41.59
N SER A 82 -13.62 -8.62 41.17
CA SER A 82 -12.26 -8.06 41.19
C SER A 82 -11.95 -7.28 39.93
N HIS A 83 -11.47 -6.05 40.07
CA HIS A 83 -10.96 -5.24 38.98
C HIS A 83 -9.70 -5.88 38.33
N ILE A 84 -8.85 -6.55 39.15
CA ILE A 84 -7.62 -7.22 38.62
C ILE A 84 -8.00 -8.35 37.66
N VAL A 85 -8.99 -9.16 38.05
CA VAL A 85 -9.45 -10.29 37.22
C VAL A 85 -9.95 -9.82 35.85
N TRP A 86 -10.79 -8.80 35.83
CA TRP A 86 -11.31 -8.23 34.58
C TRP A 86 -10.22 -7.53 33.76
N HIS A 87 -9.28 -6.83 34.41
CA HIS A 87 -8.16 -6.21 33.75
C HIS A 87 -7.27 -7.25 33.07
N VAL A 88 -6.89 -8.31 33.78
CA VAL A 88 -6.09 -9.42 33.21
C VAL A 88 -6.83 -10.10 32.06
N PHE A 89 -8.14 -10.31 32.16
CA PHE A 89 -8.93 -10.87 31.08
C PHE A 89 -8.93 -9.97 29.86
N GLY A 90 -9.06 -8.66 30.05
CA GLY A 90 -8.94 -7.67 28.98
C GLY A 90 -7.54 -7.66 28.34
N LEU A 91 -6.46 -7.81 29.11
CA LEU A 91 -5.10 -7.94 28.59
C LEU A 91 -4.94 -9.19 27.69
N ILE A 92 -5.53 -10.32 28.09
CA ILE A 92 -5.56 -11.53 27.27
C ILE A 92 -6.34 -11.29 25.97
N GLN A 93 -7.54 -10.73 26.05
CA GLN A 93 -8.35 -10.42 24.86
C GLN A 93 -7.64 -9.46 23.92
N LYS A 94 -6.94 -8.45 24.47
CA LYS A 94 -6.09 -7.54 23.68
C LYS A 94 -4.97 -8.33 22.97
N GLY A 95 -4.30 -9.23 23.66
CA GLY A 95 -3.27 -10.11 23.08
C GLY A 95 -3.81 -11.06 22.01
N GLU A 96 -5.11 -11.41 22.08
CA GLU A 96 -5.85 -12.16 21.05
C GLU A 96 -6.38 -11.26 19.92
N LYS A 97 -6.10 -9.95 19.96
CA LYS A 97 -6.57 -8.93 19.00
C LYS A 97 -8.09 -8.73 19.01
N ASN A 98 -8.77 -9.17 20.07
CA ASN A 98 -10.20 -8.96 20.31
C ASN A 98 -10.41 -7.63 21.05
N TYR A 99 -10.13 -6.53 20.40
CA TYR A 99 -10.05 -5.20 21.01
C TYR A 99 -11.38 -4.72 21.60
N GLU A 100 -12.50 -5.00 20.94
CA GLU A 100 -13.83 -4.65 21.43
C GLU A 100 -14.16 -5.37 22.75
N GLU A 101 -13.89 -6.67 22.81
CA GLU A 101 -14.12 -7.46 24.03
C GLU A 101 -13.13 -7.09 25.15
N ALA A 102 -11.90 -6.73 24.80
CA ALA A 102 -10.94 -6.20 25.74
C ALA A 102 -11.44 -4.90 26.38
N LEU A 103 -11.99 -3.98 25.57
CA LEU A 103 -12.54 -2.73 26.06
C LEU A 103 -13.76 -2.96 26.98
N LYS A 104 -14.65 -3.90 26.64
CA LYS A 104 -15.77 -4.29 27.52
C LYS A 104 -15.25 -4.83 28.88
N SER A 105 -14.19 -5.62 28.86
CA SER A 105 -13.56 -6.16 30.05
C SER A 105 -12.93 -5.06 30.92
N TYR A 106 -12.25 -4.08 30.31
CA TYR A 106 -11.74 -2.91 31.01
C TYR A 106 -12.89 -2.05 31.60
N GLY A 107 -14.00 -1.90 30.88
CA GLY A 107 -15.19 -1.25 31.38
C GLY A 107 -15.76 -1.94 32.63
N GLN A 108 -15.77 -3.30 32.65
CA GLN A 108 -16.16 -4.04 33.87
C GLN A 108 -15.15 -3.83 35.00
N ALA A 109 -13.85 -3.83 34.72
CA ALA A 109 -12.84 -3.55 35.74
C ALA A 109 -13.02 -2.16 36.38
N LEU A 110 -13.27 -1.13 35.57
CA LEU A 110 -13.52 0.25 36.01
C LEU A 110 -14.81 0.42 36.81
N ARG A 111 -15.79 -0.50 36.75
CA ARG A 111 -16.96 -0.47 37.64
C ARG A 111 -16.58 -0.74 39.10
N PHE A 112 -15.51 -1.54 39.29
CA PHE A 112 -15.04 -1.90 40.65
C PHE A 112 -13.92 -0.97 41.14
N ASP A 113 -13.11 -0.44 40.25
CA ASP A 113 -12.06 0.55 40.54
C ASP A 113 -12.05 1.67 39.49
N LYS A 114 -12.88 2.70 39.71
CA LYS A 114 -13.16 3.79 38.78
C LYS A 114 -11.96 4.70 38.52
N GLU A 115 -11.00 4.74 39.42
CA GLU A 115 -9.84 5.65 39.39
C GLU A 115 -8.53 4.94 39.11
N ASN A 116 -8.59 3.71 38.63
CA ASN A 116 -7.39 2.94 38.26
C ASN A 116 -6.70 3.50 37.04
N LEU A 117 -5.58 4.16 37.25
CA LEU A 117 -4.84 4.85 36.23
C LEU A 117 -4.36 3.92 35.06
N ASN A 118 -3.99 2.68 35.38
CA ASN A 118 -3.52 1.74 34.40
C ASN A 118 -4.63 1.29 33.46
N ILE A 119 -5.78 0.92 34.05
CA ILE A 119 -6.97 0.51 33.28
C ILE A 119 -7.50 1.66 32.42
N LEU A 120 -7.53 2.89 32.98
CA LEU A 120 -7.95 4.08 32.24
C LEU A 120 -7.03 4.37 31.05
N ARG A 121 -5.70 4.22 31.22
CA ARG A 121 -4.73 4.39 30.10
C ARG A 121 -4.93 3.33 29.03
N ASP A 122 -5.07 2.06 29.42
CA ASP A 122 -5.31 0.95 28.49
C ASP A 122 -6.63 1.14 27.74
N SER A 123 -7.69 1.56 28.45
CA SER A 123 -8.99 1.89 27.85
C SER A 123 -8.87 3.03 26.85
N ALA A 124 -8.16 4.12 27.20
CA ALA A 124 -7.99 5.26 26.31
C ALA A 124 -7.24 4.89 25.02
N ASN A 125 -6.23 4.04 25.12
CA ASN A 125 -5.52 3.56 23.92
C ASN A 125 -6.42 2.70 23.03
N LEU A 126 -7.24 1.79 23.61
CA LEU A 126 -8.22 1.01 22.85
C LEU A 126 -9.33 1.87 22.24
N GLN A 127 -9.83 2.86 22.99
CA GLN A 127 -10.84 3.80 22.48
C GLN A 127 -10.31 4.59 21.28
N THR A 128 -9.05 5.02 21.33
CA THR A 128 -8.40 5.69 20.19
C THR A 128 -8.27 4.75 18.99
N HIS A 129 -7.82 3.53 19.24
CA HIS A 129 -7.64 2.52 18.17
C HIS A 129 -8.97 2.14 17.51
N LEU A 130 -10.03 2.01 18.30
CA LEU A 130 -11.38 1.71 17.83
C LEU A 130 -12.18 2.95 17.36
N ARG A 131 -11.56 4.15 17.36
CA ARG A 131 -12.20 5.43 16.97
C ARG A 131 -13.45 5.79 17.79
N LEU A 132 -13.49 5.36 19.06
CA LEU A 132 -14.57 5.67 20.02
C LEU A 132 -14.27 6.98 20.74
N PHE A 133 -14.28 8.09 20.01
CA PHE A 133 -13.75 9.37 20.47
C PHE A 133 -14.59 10.01 21.59
N ASP A 134 -15.92 9.84 21.62
CA ASP A 134 -16.76 10.32 22.74
C ASP A 134 -16.29 9.71 24.06
N SER A 135 -16.17 8.37 24.11
CA SER A 135 -15.69 7.66 25.29
C SER A 135 -14.24 7.99 25.64
N LEU A 136 -13.41 8.27 24.62
CA LEU A 136 -12.02 8.71 24.80
C LEU A 136 -11.95 10.03 25.54
N VAL A 137 -12.78 11.02 25.18
CA VAL A 137 -12.86 12.34 25.85
C VAL A 137 -13.17 12.14 27.34
N GLU A 138 -14.18 11.35 27.68
CA GLU A 138 -14.55 11.07 29.08
C GLU A 138 -13.41 10.43 29.88
N THR A 139 -12.74 9.45 29.27
CA THR A 139 -11.62 8.75 29.88
C THR A 139 -10.41 9.67 30.09
N ARG A 140 -10.07 10.51 29.08
CA ARG A 140 -8.98 11.49 29.17
C ARG A 140 -9.27 12.60 30.18
N TYR A 141 -10.53 13.06 30.26
CA TYR A 141 -10.95 13.99 31.31
C TYR A 141 -10.77 13.40 32.71
N THR A 142 -11.15 12.14 32.91
CA THR A 142 -10.96 11.45 34.19
C THR A 142 -9.46 11.34 34.54
N LEU A 143 -8.61 11.00 33.58
CA LEU A 143 -7.15 10.94 33.80
C LEU A 143 -6.56 12.32 34.14
N LEU A 144 -7.05 13.40 33.53
CA LEU A 144 -6.63 14.76 33.86
C LEU A 144 -7.06 15.15 35.27
N ARG A 145 -8.30 14.88 35.65
CA ARG A 145 -8.82 15.13 36.99
C ARG A 145 -8.01 14.44 38.09
N LEU A 146 -7.57 13.19 37.83
CA LEU A 146 -6.77 12.41 38.76
C LEU A 146 -5.30 12.88 38.86
N ARG A 147 -4.75 13.40 37.77
CA ARG A 147 -3.35 13.82 37.70
C ARG A 147 -3.18 15.15 36.93
N PRO A 148 -3.71 16.28 37.46
CA PRO A 148 -3.72 17.57 36.78
C PRO A 148 -2.30 18.18 36.58
N ASN A 149 -1.35 17.73 37.38
CA ASN A 149 0.04 18.22 37.30
C ASN A 149 0.83 17.66 36.09
N LEU A 150 0.28 16.67 35.37
CA LEU A 150 0.97 16.06 34.23
C LEU A 150 0.54 16.73 32.92
N ARG A 151 1.44 17.47 32.30
CA ARG A 151 1.28 18.10 30.98
C ARG A 151 0.62 17.16 29.96
N GLN A 152 1.10 15.92 29.92
CA GLN A 152 0.58 14.89 28.99
C GLN A 152 -0.94 14.73 29.06
N HIS A 153 -1.57 14.86 30.22
CA HIS A 153 -3.02 14.66 30.35
C HIS A 153 -3.82 15.84 29.77
N TRP A 154 -3.32 17.07 29.90
CA TRP A 154 -3.91 18.23 29.26
C TRP A 154 -3.90 18.11 27.75
N VAL A 155 -2.73 17.84 27.18
CA VAL A 155 -2.55 17.68 25.75
C VAL A 155 -3.35 16.50 25.21
N ALA A 156 -3.34 15.36 25.93
CA ALA A 156 -4.12 14.18 25.53
C ALA A 156 -5.63 14.42 25.54
N LEU A 157 -6.14 15.25 26.44
CA LEU A 157 -7.56 15.63 26.43
C LEU A 157 -7.88 16.57 25.26
N SER A 158 -7.02 17.56 25.00
CA SER A 158 -7.20 18.43 23.84
C SER A 158 -7.15 17.65 22.52
N VAL A 159 -6.21 16.71 22.36
CA VAL A 159 -6.14 15.80 21.21
C VAL A 159 -7.40 14.94 21.09
N ALA A 160 -7.96 14.45 22.24
CA ALA A 160 -9.20 13.67 22.21
C ALA A 160 -10.39 14.50 21.71
N HIS A 161 -10.52 15.76 22.16
CA HIS A 161 -11.52 16.68 21.64
C HIS A 161 -11.31 16.99 20.15
N TYR A 162 -10.06 17.19 19.72
CA TYR A 162 -9.72 17.43 18.30
C TYR A 162 -10.15 16.23 17.42
N LEU A 163 -9.81 15.01 17.83
CA LEU A 163 -10.19 13.79 17.09
C LEU A 163 -11.71 13.59 17.05
N ASN A 164 -12.42 14.06 18.10
CA ASN A 164 -13.88 14.04 18.17
C ASN A 164 -14.57 15.18 17.38
N GLY A 165 -13.80 16.08 16.75
CA GLY A 165 -14.32 17.23 16.01
C GLY A 165 -14.74 18.43 16.90
N ASN A 166 -14.52 18.35 18.21
CA ASN A 166 -14.85 19.38 19.19
C ASN A 166 -13.70 20.40 19.28
N LEU A 167 -13.47 21.18 18.23
CA LEU A 167 -12.30 22.07 18.14
C LEU A 167 -12.31 23.18 19.18
N LYS A 168 -13.49 23.72 19.55
CA LYS A 168 -13.63 24.78 20.55
C LYS A 168 -13.25 24.29 21.95
N GLU A 169 -13.70 23.11 22.30
CA GLU A 169 -13.37 22.45 23.57
C GLU A 169 -11.88 22.09 23.63
N ALA A 170 -11.31 21.62 22.49
CA ALA A 170 -9.87 21.37 22.38
C ALA A 170 -9.05 22.65 22.63
N LYS A 171 -9.46 23.78 22.06
CA LYS A 171 -8.88 25.12 22.29
C LYS A 171 -8.96 25.49 23.78
N GLN A 172 -10.15 25.41 24.38
CA GLN A 172 -10.39 25.76 25.79
C GLN A 172 -9.50 24.95 26.76
N VAL A 173 -9.27 23.68 26.48
CA VAL A 173 -8.36 22.83 27.27
C VAL A 173 -6.94 23.37 27.22
N LEU A 174 -6.44 23.82 26.05
CA LEU A 174 -5.10 24.35 25.91
C LEU A 174 -4.98 25.73 26.53
N GLU A 175 -5.98 26.60 26.42
CA GLU A 175 -6.04 27.88 27.13
C GLU A 175 -5.93 27.67 28.63
N ASN A 176 -6.71 26.79 29.20
CA ASN A 176 -6.65 26.47 30.64
C ASN A 176 -5.27 25.87 31.01
N TYR A 177 -4.67 25.05 30.12
CA TYR A 177 -3.33 24.52 30.33
C TYR A 177 -2.29 25.64 30.40
N GLU A 178 -2.29 26.59 29.46
CA GLU A 178 -1.35 27.72 29.43
C GLU A 178 -1.40 28.54 30.72
N THR A 179 -2.61 28.76 31.31
CA THR A 179 -2.74 29.47 32.59
C THR A 179 -2.09 28.74 33.77
N THR A 180 -1.87 27.44 33.66
CA THR A 180 -1.22 26.64 34.72
C THR A 180 0.32 26.70 34.66
N LEU A 181 0.88 27.18 33.55
CA LEU A 181 2.34 27.21 33.34
C LEU A 181 2.96 28.37 34.10
N LYS A 182 3.80 28.07 35.10
CA LYS A 182 4.51 29.07 35.88
C LYS A 182 5.90 29.46 35.29
N ASN A 183 6.62 28.47 34.77
CA ASN A 183 7.93 28.64 34.14
C ASN A 183 8.13 27.58 33.07
N VAL A 184 8.25 27.99 31.81
CA VAL A 184 8.57 27.08 30.68
C VAL A 184 10.05 27.30 30.32
N PRO A 185 10.87 26.25 30.34
CA PRO A 185 12.26 26.35 29.89
C PRO A 185 12.32 26.77 28.41
N ALA A 186 13.19 27.72 28.07
CA ALA A 186 13.47 28.03 26.66
C ALA A 186 13.94 26.76 25.92
N HIS A 187 13.61 26.63 24.65
CA HIS A 187 13.97 25.48 23.82
C HIS A 187 13.38 24.12 24.28
N ASN A 188 12.22 24.12 24.92
CA ASN A 188 11.54 22.89 25.28
C ASN A 188 10.74 22.35 24.08
N VAL A 189 11.19 21.22 23.52
CA VAL A 189 10.57 20.61 22.33
C VAL A 189 9.11 20.20 22.56
N GLU A 190 8.79 19.66 23.75
CA GLU A 190 7.41 19.22 24.08
C GLU A 190 6.44 20.41 24.13
N HIS A 191 6.90 21.54 24.67
CA HIS A 191 6.09 22.75 24.69
C HIS A 191 5.97 23.38 23.31
N SER A 192 7.05 23.40 22.53
CA SER A 192 7.04 23.84 21.13
C SER A 192 6.02 23.09 20.29
N GLU A 193 5.98 21.75 20.40
CA GLU A 193 4.99 20.91 19.72
C GLU A 193 3.55 21.22 20.17
N THR A 194 3.36 21.47 21.48
CA THR A 194 2.04 21.83 22.02
C THR A 194 1.59 23.19 21.48
N LEU A 195 2.47 24.18 21.38
CA LEU A 195 2.16 25.49 20.79
C LEU A 195 1.84 25.42 19.31
N LEU A 196 2.60 24.64 18.53
CA LEU A 196 2.31 24.40 17.11
C LEU A 196 0.95 23.71 16.93
N PHE A 197 0.59 22.77 17.79
CA PHE A 197 -0.74 22.16 17.79
C PHE A 197 -1.83 23.15 18.15
N TYR A 198 -1.59 24.04 19.11
CA TYR A 198 -2.55 25.10 19.46
C TYR A 198 -2.76 26.07 18.28
N ILE A 199 -1.69 26.49 17.60
CA ILE A 199 -1.79 27.34 16.42
C ILE A 199 -2.55 26.62 15.28
N ARG A 200 -2.32 25.33 15.08
CA ARG A 200 -3.08 24.49 14.14
C ARG A 200 -4.58 24.50 14.47
N LEU A 201 -4.96 24.36 15.73
CA LEU A 201 -6.36 24.49 16.17
C LEU A 201 -6.96 25.85 15.84
N LEU A 202 -6.24 26.93 16.09
CA LEU A 202 -6.66 28.29 15.76
C LEU A 202 -6.82 28.47 14.25
N GLU A 203 -5.91 27.92 13.46
CA GLU A 203 -5.99 27.95 11.99
C GLU A 203 -7.24 27.18 11.49
N GLU A 204 -7.55 26.01 12.06
CA GLU A 204 -8.73 25.21 11.69
C GLU A 204 -10.05 25.84 12.18
N LEU A 205 -10.04 26.59 13.28
CA LEU A 205 -11.19 27.38 13.77
C LEU A 205 -11.44 28.68 12.97
N GLY A 206 -10.44 29.13 12.20
CA GLY A 206 -10.49 30.43 11.51
C GLY A 206 -10.04 31.63 12.36
N ASP A 207 -9.50 31.37 13.56
CA ASP A 207 -8.99 32.39 14.49
C ASP A 207 -7.57 32.83 14.10
N TYR A 208 -7.37 33.22 12.83
CA TYR A 208 -6.05 33.48 12.24
C TYR A 208 -5.26 34.60 12.93
N SER A 209 -5.92 35.63 13.38
CA SER A 209 -5.28 36.79 14.06
C SER A 209 -4.73 36.38 15.42
N GLU A 210 -5.46 35.57 16.18
CA GLU A 210 -5.00 35.01 17.44
C GLU A 210 -3.84 34.06 17.24
N GLY A 211 -3.93 33.16 16.22
CA GLY A 211 -2.86 32.25 15.84
C GLY A 211 -1.57 32.98 15.48
N LEU A 212 -1.65 34.06 14.72
CA LEU A 212 -0.51 34.88 14.34
C LEU A 212 0.10 35.58 15.55
N SER A 213 -0.72 36.10 16.45
CA SER A 213 -0.26 36.75 17.69
C SER A 213 0.49 35.76 18.60
N LEU A 214 -0.08 34.56 18.77
CA LEU A 214 0.51 33.48 19.54
C LEU A 214 1.85 33.04 18.95
N LEU A 215 1.92 32.85 17.61
CA LEU A 215 3.13 32.51 16.87
C LEU A 215 4.23 33.54 17.07
N ASN A 216 3.91 34.85 16.90
CA ASN A 216 4.87 35.94 17.00
C ASN A 216 5.43 36.10 18.43
N THR A 217 4.59 35.96 19.44
CA THR A 217 4.99 36.06 20.85
C THR A 217 5.94 34.90 21.20
N ASN A 218 5.61 33.67 20.82
CA ASN A 218 6.36 32.47 21.15
C ASN A 218 7.61 32.29 20.26
N SER A 219 7.65 32.87 19.08
CA SER A 219 8.85 32.95 18.25
C SER A 219 9.89 33.88 18.89
N LYS A 220 9.48 35.05 19.37
CA LYS A 220 10.38 36.02 20.05
C LYS A 220 10.96 35.45 21.36
N SER A 221 10.17 34.73 22.13
CA SER A 221 10.59 34.10 23.38
C SER A 221 11.39 32.80 23.16
N ARG A 222 11.55 32.35 21.90
CA ARG A 222 12.16 31.03 21.52
C ARG A 222 11.47 29.82 22.14
N ALA A 223 10.19 29.95 22.47
CA ALA A 223 9.39 28.82 22.95
C ALA A 223 9.08 27.82 21.82
N ILE A 224 8.91 28.29 20.57
CA ILE A 224 8.82 27.45 19.39
C ILE A 224 10.23 27.25 18.82
N VAL A 225 10.63 26.00 18.66
CA VAL A 225 12.00 25.61 18.27
C VAL A 225 12.15 25.52 16.75
N ASP A 226 11.13 25.02 16.04
CA ASP A 226 11.18 24.80 14.59
C ASP A 226 11.02 26.11 13.81
N GLN A 227 12.13 26.63 13.29
CA GLN A 227 12.18 27.88 12.53
C GLN A 227 11.49 27.79 11.18
N THR A 228 11.48 26.60 10.55
CA THR A 228 10.79 26.36 9.28
C THR A 228 9.29 26.40 9.51
N ALA A 229 8.81 25.65 10.51
CA ALA A 229 7.39 25.67 10.89
C ALA A 229 6.90 27.07 11.26
N ILE A 230 7.71 27.89 11.95
CA ILE A 230 7.38 29.30 12.25
C ILE A 230 7.16 30.08 10.95
N SER A 231 8.12 30.01 10.02
CA SER A 231 8.07 30.79 8.78
C SER A 231 6.90 30.37 7.88
N GLU A 232 6.70 29.07 7.70
CA GLU A 232 5.60 28.51 6.90
C GLU A 232 4.22 28.82 7.50
N THR A 233 4.07 28.63 8.80
CA THR A 233 2.80 28.95 9.50
C THR A 233 2.49 30.44 9.47
N ARG A 234 3.52 31.30 9.64
CA ARG A 234 3.36 32.74 9.51
C ARG A 234 2.87 33.15 8.12
N ALA A 235 3.50 32.62 7.07
CA ALA A 235 3.12 32.92 5.70
C ALA A 235 1.66 32.49 5.40
N ARG A 236 1.27 31.28 5.84
CA ARG A 236 -0.10 30.78 5.69
C ARG A 236 -1.12 31.65 6.42
N LEU A 237 -0.86 31.98 7.70
CA LEU A 237 -1.78 32.80 8.50
C LEU A 237 -1.93 34.23 7.92
N LEU A 238 -0.82 34.83 7.47
CA LEU A 238 -0.86 36.11 6.78
C LEU A 238 -1.67 36.07 5.49
N SER A 239 -1.54 35.01 4.70
CA SER A 239 -2.35 34.78 3.49
C SER A 239 -3.83 34.66 3.81
N LYS A 240 -4.20 33.89 4.86
CA LYS A 240 -5.60 33.76 5.32
C LYS A 240 -6.18 35.06 5.82
N LEU A 241 -5.37 35.94 6.41
CA LEU A 241 -5.74 37.28 6.83
C LEU A 241 -5.74 38.31 5.69
N GLN A 242 -5.34 37.91 4.48
CA GLN A 242 -5.15 38.81 3.33
C GLN A 242 -4.24 40.02 3.66
N SER A 243 -3.23 39.76 4.49
CA SER A 243 -2.27 40.80 4.89
C SER A 243 -1.29 41.09 3.76
N PRO A 244 -0.91 42.39 3.54
CA PRO A 244 0.14 42.69 2.56
C PRO A 244 1.52 42.13 2.92
N GLU A 245 1.75 41.75 4.19
CA GLU A 245 2.98 41.13 4.63
C GLU A 245 3.09 39.63 4.16
N ALA A 246 2.01 39.04 3.64
CA ALA A 246 2.01 37.65 3.18
C ALA A 246 2.99 37.45 2.02
N GLU A 247 3.05 38.40 1.10
CA GLU A 247 3.97 38.34 -0.05
C GLU A 247 5.44 38.26 0.41
N GLU A 248 5.88 39.15 1.31
CA GLU A 248 7.24 39.18 1.85
C GLU A 248 7.57 37.87 2.62
N ALA A 249 6.57 37.35 3.37
CA ALA A 249 6.74 36.11 4.12
C ALA A 249 6.98 34.91 3.20
N TRP A 250 6.23 34.77 2.11
CA TRP A 250 6.44 33.71 1.11
C TRP A 250 7.74 33.91 0.33
N HIS A 251 8.08 35.15 -0.01
CA HIS A 251 9.35 35.46 -0.69
C HIS A 251 10.56 35.04 0.16
N THR A 252 10.53 35.35 1.45
CA THR A 252 11.58 34.89 2.39
C THR A 252 11.73 33.37 2.45
N LEU A 253 10.64 32.62 2.27
CA LEU A 253 10.68 31.17 2.16
C LEU A 253 11.32 30.69 0.84
N LEU A 254 11.04 31.39 -0.27
CA LEU A 254 11.67 31.13 -1.58
C LEU A 254 13.16 31.41 -1.53
N GLU A 255 13.62 32.45 -0.87
CA GLU A 255 15.05 32.72 -0.66
C GLU A 255 15.76 31.56 0.06
N ARG A 256 15.08 30.92 1.02
CA ARG A 256 15.63 29.78 1.77
C ARG A 256 15.62 28.49 0.97
N ASN A 257 14.56 28.22 0.23
CA ASN A 257 14.42 27.03 -0.59
C ASN A 257 13.66 27.34 -1.90
N PRO A 258 14.38 27.81 -2.93
CA PRO A 258 13.80 28.21 -4.21
C PRO A 258 13.36 27.01 -5.09
N ASP A 259 13.52 25.77 -4.65
CA ASP A 259 13.03 24.57 -5.34
C ASP A 259 11.75 23.98 -4.71
N CYS A 260 11.18 24.63 -3.68
CA CYS A 260 9.92 24.21 -3.07
C CYS A 260 8.70 24.75 -3.82
N TYR A 261 8.02 23.92 -4.60
CA TYR A 261 6.83 24.30 -5.37
C TYR A 261 5.69 24.88 -4.50
N GLY A 262 5.51 24.39 -3.27
CA GLY A 262 4.49 24.90 -2.35
C GLY A 262 4.70 26.38 -1.98
N TYR A 263 5.95 26.84 -1.94
CA TYR A 263 6.23 28.25 -1.66
C TYR A 263 5.87 29.15 -2.84
N TYR A 264 6.09 28.68 -4.08
CA TYR A 264 5.61 29.40 -5.28
C TYR A 264 4.08 29.48 -5.28
N GLN A 265 3.39 28.41 -4.97
CA GLN A 265 1.93 28.42 -4.88
C GLN A 265 1.45 29.46 -3.88
N GLY A 266 1.97 29.48 -2.65
CA GLY A 266 1.61 30.45 -1.63
C GLY A 266 1.96 31.91 -2.04
N TYR A 267 3.12 32.12 -2.69
CA TYR A 267 3.53 33.42 -3.19
C TYR A 267 2.60 33.97 -4.28
N PHE A 268 2.22 33.11 -5.23
CA PHE A 268 1.28 33.48 -6.30
C PHE A 268 -0.12 33.76 -5.76
N GLU A 269 -0.62 32.90 -4.86
CA GLU A 269 -1.91 33.10 -4.19
C GLU A 269 -1.94 34.38 -3.40
N SER A 270 -0.84 34.80 -2.74
CA SER A 270 -0.75 36.06 -2.00
C SER A 270 -0.87 37.30 -2.91
N LYS A 271 -0.53 37.16 -4.20
CA LYS A 271 -0.71 38.15 -5.24
C LYS A 271 -2.06 38.08 -5.98
N GLY A 272 -2.91 37.11 -5.61
CA GLY A 272 -4.18 36.87 -6.30
C GLY A 272 -4.03 36.20 -7.66
N ILE A 273 -2.89 35.57 -7.96
CA ILE A 273 -2.59 34.93 -9.23
C ILE A 273 -2.74 33.42 -9.07
N ASN A 274 -3.45 32.76 -9.98
CA ASN A 274 -3.54 31.29 -10.02
C ASN A 274 -2.34 30.72 -10.80
N ILE A 275 -1.43 30.02 -10.11
CA ILE A 275 -0.24 29.39 -10.71
C ILE A 275 -0.58 28.25 -11.70
N SER A 276 -1.80 27.71 -11.65
CA SER A 276 -2.22 26.62 -12.54
C SER A 276 -2.78 27.11 -13.88
N GLU A 277 -3.06 28.42 -13.99
CA GLU A 277 -3.66 29.03 -15.17
C GLU A 277 -2.65 29.91 -15.89
N PRO A 278 -2.39 29.68 -17.20
CA PRO A 278 -1.54 30.55 -17.99
C PRO A 278 -2.11 31.98 -18.04
N SER A 279 -1.37 32.93 -17.48
CA SER A 279 -1.70 34.36 -17.58
C SER A 279 -0.42 35.18 -17.83
N PRO A 280 -0.52 36.35 -18.48
CA PRO A 280 0.65 37.21 -18.71
C PRO A 280 1.32 37.64 -17.41
N GLU A 281 0.53 37.88 -16.34
CA GLU A 281 1.00 38.29 -15.03
C GLU A 281 1.77 37.14 -14.37
N ALA A 282 1.23 35.90 -14.42
CA ALA A 282 1.91 34.70 -13.88
C ALA A 282 3.25 34.47 -14.58
N LEU A 283 3.28 34.60 -15.90
CA LEU A 283 4.47 34.38 -16.69
C LEU A 283 5.56 35.44 -16.43
N GLN A 284 5.17 36.72 -16.30
CA GLN A 284 6.07 37.80 -15.94
C GLN A 284 6.68 37.57 -14.55
N LEU A 285 5.87 37.13 -13.58
CA LEU A 285 6.31 36.83 -12.22
C LEU A 285 7.29 35.66 -12.18
N VAL A 286 7.01 34.58 -12.90
CA VAL A 286 7.94 33.43 -13.00
C VAL A 286 9.25 33.85 -13.66
N SER A 287 9.20 34.69 -14.70
CA SER A 287 10.40 35.18 -15.39
C SER A 287 11.29 36.01 -14.43
N ALA A 288 10.67 36.88 -13.62
CA ALA A 288 11.37 37.64 -12.59
C ALA A 288 12.05 36.71 -11.57
N LEU A 289 11.29 35.74 -11.03
CA LEU A 289 11.81 34.75 -10.08
C LEU A 289 12.89 33.84 -10.69
N THR A 290 12.80 33.52 -11.98
CA THR A 290 13.85 32.78 -12.69
C THR A 290 15.16 33.58 -12.78
N THR A 291 15.05 34.88 -12.94
CA THR A 291 16.19 35.79 -12.97
C THR A 291 16.80 35.96 -11.57
N GLU A 292 15.96 36.03 -10.55
CA GLU A 292 16.38 36.14 -9.16
C GLU A 292 17.03 34.85 -8.64
N PHE A 293 16.47 33.69 -8.99
CA PHE A 293 16.97 32.37 -8.58
C PHE A 293 17.52 31.56 -9.78
N PRO A 294 18.64 31.97 -10.43
CA PRO A 294 19.10 31.40 -11.69
C PRO A 294 19.56 29.94 -11.59
N ARG A 295 19.85 29.45 -10.37
CA ARG A 295 20.26 28.06 -10.13
C ARG A 295 19.09 27.14 -9.83
N ALA A 296 17.94 27.68 -9.44
CA ALA A 296 16.75 26.91 -9.12
C ALA A 296 16.12 26.27 -10.36
N ALA A 297 15.64 25.04 -10.22
CA ALA A 297 14.94 24.32 -11.28
C ALA A 297 13.43 24.64 -11.30
N ALA A 298 12.84 24.85 -10.13
CA ALA A 298 11.40 25.03 -9.98
C ALA A 298 10.83 26.21 -10.78
N PRO A 299 11.38 27.46 -10.72
CA PRO A 299 10.83 28.57 -11.49
C PRO A 299 10.96 28.37 -13.00
N LYS A 300 12.08 27.77 -13.46
CA LYS A 300 12.25 27.42 -14.89
C LYS A 300 11.18 26.42 -15.34
N ARG A 301 10.95 25.38 -14.53
CA ARG A 301 9.94 24.36 -14.84
C ARG A 301 8.51 24.94 -14.82
N LEU A 302 8.21 25.85 -13.92
CA LEU A 302 6.95 26.58 -13.87
C LEU A 302 6.77 27.45 -15.12
N GLY A 303 7.81 28.14 -15.57
CA GLY A 303 7.82 28.88 -16.82
C GLY A 303 7.38 28.02 -18.00
N LEU A 304 7.90 26.79 -18.12
CA LEU A 304 7.50 25.85 -19.17
C LEU A 304 6.02 25.42 -19.06
N THR A 305 5.48 25.38 -17.83
CA THR A 305 4.06 25.05 -17.65
C THR A 305 3.16 26.16 -18.14
N LEU A 306 3.51 27.40 -17.82
CA LEU A 306 2.70 28.59 -18.10
C LEU A 306 2.85 29.16 -19.51
N SER A 307 4.07 29.05 -20.12
CA SER A 307 4.34 29.55 -21.47
C SER A 307 3.67 28.73 -22.56
N THR A 308 3.36 29.36 -23.70
CA THR A 308 2.78 28.74 -24.90
C THR A 308 3.45 29.29 -26.17
N GLY A 309 3.28 28.62 -27.31
CA GLY A 309 3.76 29.08 -28.61
C GLY A 309 5.27 29.33 -28.66
N ASP A 310 5.66 30.47 -29.27
CA ASP A 310 7.07 30.84 -29.46
C ASP A 310 7.81 31.08 -28.16
N GLU A 311 7.12 31.56 -27.13
CA GLU A 311 7.69 31.76 -25.80
C GLU A 311 8.05 30.44 -25.13
N PHE A 312 7.18 29.45 -25.26
CA PHE A 312 7.49 28.09 -24.78
C PHE A 312 8.73 27.54 -25.51
N LYS A 313 8.78 27.70 -26.85
CA LYS A 313 9.92 27.23 -27.65
C LYS A 313 11.23 27.89 -27.20
N ALA A 314 11.21 29.19 -26.95
CA ALA A 314 12.37 29.93 -26.49
C ALA A 314 12.87 29.51 -25.10
N GLN A 315 11.96 29.07 -24.20
CA GLN A 315 12.30 28.64 -22.84
C GLN A 315 12.68 27.15 -22.77
N VAL A 316 12.01 26.28 -23.53
CA VAL A 316 12.21 24.81 -23.42
C VAL A 316 13.51 24.36 -24.06
N GLU A 317 13.97 24.99 -25.13
CA GLU A 317 15.21 24.61 -25.80
C GLU A 317 16.45 24.76 -24.90
N PRO A 318 16.75 25.92 -24.27
CA PRO A 318 17.87 26.03 -23.35
C PRO A 318 17.70 25.16 -22.11
N TYR A 319 16.48 24.88 -21.68
CA TYR A 319 16.20 23.94 -20.58
C TYR A 319 16.66 22.52 -20.95
N ILE A 320 16.24 22.03 -22.12
CA ILE A 320 16.64 20.70 -22.64
C ILE A 320 18.16 20.62 -22.83
N VAL A 321 18.75 21.60 -23.52
CA VAL A 321 20.19 21.64 -23.79
C VAL A 321 21.01 21.60 -22.49
N SER A 322 20.63 22.43 -21.51
CA SER A 322 21.33 22.46 -20.22
C SER A 322 21.27 21.12 -19.48
N ALA A 323 20.15 20.39 -19.60
CA ALA A 323 19.98 19.07 -18.99
C ALA A 323 20.77 17.98 -19.74
N LEU A 324 20.79 18.02 -21.07
CA LEU A 324 21.55 17.08 -21.91
C LEU A 324 23.06 17.22 -21.72
N VAL A 325 23.59 18.45 -21.71
CA VAL A 325 25.00 18.71 -21.43
C VAL A 325 25.40 18.22 -20.02
N LYS A 326 24.54 18.38 -19.03
CA LYS A 326 24.77 17.84 -17.68
C LYS A 326 24.57 16.34 -17.57
N GLY A 327 24.07 15.68 -18.59
CA GLY A 327 23.80 14.24 -18.58
C GLY A 327 22.69 13.82 -17.58
N ILE A 328 21.54 14.54 -17.52
CA ILE A 328 20.46 14.26 -16.58
C ILE A 328 19.52 13.20 -17.13
N PRO A 329 19.52 11.94 -16.62
CA PRO A 329 18.70 10.84 -17.16
C PRO A 329 17.20 11.04 -16.92
N SER A 330 16.82 11.85 -15.93
CA SER A 330 15.43 12.09 -15.54
C SER A 330 14.74 13.19 -16.34
N LEU A 331 15.40 13.83 -17.28
CA LEU A 331 14.86 14.96 -18.07
C LEU A 331 13.49 14.67 -18.67
N PHE A 332 13.28 13.49 -19.25
CA PHE A 332 11.98 13.13 -19.81
C PHE A 332 10.88 13.05 -18.72
N SER A 333 11.19 12.51 -17.54
CA SER A 333 10.24 12.43 -16.44
C SER A 333 9.77 13.81 -16.00
N ASP A 334 10.66 14.79 -16.03
CA ASP A 334 10.38 16.17 -15.72
C ASP A 334 9.51 16.85 -16.79
N LEU A 335 9.79 16.60 -18.07
CA LEU A 335 9.01 17.14 -19.19
C LEU A 335 7.66 16.45 -19.43
N LYS A 336 7.47 15.22 -18.92
CA LYS A 336 6.33 14.36 -19.26
C LYS A 336 4.96 15.00 -18.98
N SER A 337 4.82 15.80 -17.94
CA SER A 337 3.54 16.44 -17.60
C SER A 337 3.12 17.49 -18.65
N LEU A 338 4.06 18.03 -19.45
CA LEU A 338 3.77 18.95 -20.56
C LEU A 338 3.13 18.26 -21.76
N TYR A 339 3.22 16.93 -21.83
CA TYR A 339 2.69 16.13 -22.96
C TYR A 339 1.16 16.03 -23.01
N THR A 340 0.46 16.56 -22.00
CA THR A 340 -0.99 16.76 -22.06
C THR A 340 -1.37 17.81 -23.11
N ASP A 341 -0.47 18.77 -23.37
CA ASP A 341 -0.57 19.72 -24.45
C ASP A 341 0.16 19.18 -25.70
N THR A 342 -0.59 18.92 -26.75
CA THR A 342 -0.06 18.37 -28.01
C THR A 342 0.90 19.32 -28.71
N ALA A 343 0.67 20.63 -28.65
CA ALA A 343 1.54 21.63 -29.27
C ALA A 343 2.90 21.67 -28.57
N LYS A 344 2.93 21.65 -27.24
CA LYS A 344 4.18 21.59 -26.45
C LYS A 344 4.97 20.31 -26.73
N ARG A 345 4.26 19.19 -26.82
CA ARG A 345 4.85 17.90 -27.17
C ARG A 345 5.54 17.91 -28.54
N ASP A 346 4.87 18.46 -29.56
CA ASP A 346 5.37 18.50 -30.93
C ASP A 346 6.58 19.45 -31.04
N VAL A 347 6.60 20.57 -30.30
CA VAL A 347 7.78 21.44 -30.17
C VAL A 347 8.95 20.72 -29.51
N ILE A 348 8.73 19.91 -28.46
CA ILE A 348 9.79 19.13 -27.82
C ILE A 348 10.35 18.09 -28.80
N GLU A 349 9.49 17.43 -29.60
CA GLU A 349 9.94 16.49 -30.67
C GLU A 349 10.84 17.18 -31.70
N GLU A 350 10.38 18.34 -32.23
CA GLU A 350 11.14 19.14 -33.19
C GLU A 350 12.53 19.52 -32.65
N ILE A 351 12.61 20.02 -31.46
CA ILE A 351 13.86 20.42 -30.80
C ILE A 351 14.78 19.21 -30.61
N ALA A 352 14.25 18.10 -30.09
CA ALA A 352 15.06 16.90 -29.82
C ALA A 352 15.62 16.26 -31.08
N GLU A 353 14.83 16.19 -32.18
CA GLU A 353 15.30 15.70 -33.47
C GLU A 353 16.38 16.63 -34.08
N ARG A 354 16.20 17.93 -33.99
CA ARG A 354 17.20 18.91 -34.43
C ARG A 354 18.50 18.80 -33.62
N LEU A 355 18.42 18.65 -32.33
CA LEU A 355 19.57 18.44 -31.45
C LEU A 355 20.27 17.13 -31.73
N LYS A 356 19.52 16.05 -32.06
CA LYS A 356 20.11 14.78 -32.49
C LYS A 356 20.98 15.00 -33.74
N ALA A 357 20.48 15.66 -34.79
CA ALA A 357 21.24 15.92 -36.02
C ALA A 357 22.48 16.77 -35.71
N LYS A 358 22.32 17.84 -34.95
CA LYS A 358 23.43 18.74 -34.57
C LYS A 358 24.55 17.97 -33.85
N TYR A 359 24.21 17.24 -32.80
CA TYR A 359 25.26 16.55 -32.00
C TYR A 359 25.84 15.32 -32.71
N ALA A 360 25.12 14.69 -33.64
CA ALA A 360 25.67 13.66 -34.50
C ALA A 360 26.80 14.22 -35.40
N GLU A 361 26.61 15.40 -36.03
CA GLU A 361 27.64 16.07 -36.83
C GLU A 361 28.84 16.50 -35.99
N GLU A 362 28.62 17.04 -34.80
CA GLU A 362 29.66 17.46 -33.86
C GLU A 362 30.49 16.27 -33.36
N THR A 363 29.88 15.12 -33.09
CA THR A 363 30.56 13.89 -32.67
C THR A 363 31.40 13.29 -33.79
N ALA A 364 30.95 13.40 -35.05
CA ALA A 364 31.68 12.92 -36.24
C ALA A 364 32.87 13.82 -36.63
N SER A 365 32.94 15.04 -36.11
CA SER A 365 33.99 16.00 -36.47
C SER A 365 35.27 15.79 -35.64
N PRO A 366 36.46 15.72 -36.28
CA PRO A 366 37.73 15.53 -35.55
C PRO A 366 38.14 16.70 -34.61
N LYS A 367 37.44 17.82 -34.67
CA LYS A 367 37.65 19.02 -33.86
C LYS A 367 36.49 19.28 -32.90
N GLY A 368 35.59 18.33 -32.72
CA GLY A 368 34.43 18.48 -31.83
C GLY A 368 34.84 18.77 -30.38
N SER A 369 34.42 19.93 -29.88
CA SER A 369 34.74 20.38 -28.52
C SER A 369 33.71 19.87 -27.50
N GLU A 370 32.66 19.18 -27.93
CA GLU A 370 31.60 18.67 -27.03
C GLU A 370 31.83 17.21 -26.63
N GLU A 371 31.50 16.90 -25.38
CA GLU A 371 31.60 15.54 -24.87
C GLU A 371 30.59 14.62 -25.58
N PRO A 372 31.02 13.43 -26.05
CA PRO A 372 30.15 12.46 -26.75
C PRO A 372 28.88 12.10 -25.98
N THR A 373 28.87 12.38 -24.68
CA THR A 373 27.75 12.11 -23.77
C THR A 373 26.48 12.91 -24.09
N THR A 374 26.60 14.15 -24.64
CA THR A 374 25.43 14.97 -24.98
C THR A 374 24.58 14.33 -26.07
N TYR A 375 25.22 13.75 -27.09
CA TYR A 375 24.58 12.99 -28.16
C TYR A 375 23.83 11.77 -27.57
N LEU A 376 24.50 11.00 -26.73
CA LEU A 376 23.94 9.83 -26.07
C LEU A 376 22.65 10.16 -25.27
N TRP A 377 22.67 11.23 -24.46
CA TRP A 377 21.50 11.65 -23.68
C TRP A 377 20.38 12.21 -24.56
N THR A 378 20.73 12.77 -25.72
CA THR A 378 19.73 13.19 -26.74
C THR A 378 19.01 11.97 -27.33
N LEU A 379 19.74 10.92 -27.69
CA LEU A 379 19.15 9.65 -28.13
C LEU A 379 18.25 9.04 -27.02
N TYR A 380 18.71 9.07 -25.79
CA TYR A 380 17.92 8.55 -24.67
C TYR A 380 16.62 9.33 -24.45
N LEU A 381 16.64 10.67 -24.55
CA LEU A 381 15.46 11.51 -24.50
C LEU A 381 14.47 11.17 -25.62
N LEU A 382 14.95 11.06 -26.88
CA LEU A 382 14.13 10.69 -28.03
C LEU A 382 13.51 9.31 -27.89
N ALA A 383 14.27 8.33 -27.43
CA ALA A 383 13.73 7.00 -27.16
C ALA A 383 12.59 7.03 -26.12
N GLN A 384 12.75 7.84 -25.06
CA GLN A 384 11.71 8.02 -24.04
C GLN A 384 10.48 8.73 -24.62
N HIS A 385 10.69 9.74 -25.46
CA HIS A 385 9.65 10.47 -26.17
C HIS A 385 8.82 9.52 -27.06
N HIS A 386 9.47 8.81 -27.99
CA HIS A 386 8.77 7.87 -28.90
C HIS A 386 8.03 6.76 -28.14
N SER A 387 8.66 6.21 -27.11
CA SER A 387 8.01 5.19 -26.27
C SER A 387 6.78 5.73 -25.54
N SER A 388 6.74 7.01 -25.15
CA SER A 388 5.57 7.62 -24.51
C SER A 388 4.39 7.79 -25.45
N LEU A 389 4.67 7.96 -26.73
CA LEU A 389 3.69 8.08 -27.80
C LEU A 389 3.24 6.72 -28.39
N GLY A 390 3.70 5.60 -27.83
CA GLY A 390 3.40 4.27 -28.36
C GLY A 390 4.17 3.90 -29.64
N ARG A 391 5.11 4.74 -30.10
CA ARG A 391 5.95 4.51 -31.28
C ARG A 391 7.13 3.60 -30.91
N HIS A 392 6.80 2.35 -30.44
CA HIS A 392 7.80 1.47 -29.84
C HIS A 392 8.91 1.05 -30.82
N LYS A 393 8.61 0.87 -32.11
CA LYS A 393 9.60 0.53 -33.12
C LYS A 393 10.68 1.61 -33.25
N LYS A 394 10.26 2.88 -33.43
CA LYS A 394 11.18 4.02 -33.47
C LYS A 394 11.99 4.16 -32.15
N ALA A 395 11.36 3.94 -31.00
CA ALA A 395 12.06 4.00 -29.73
C ALA A 395 13.17 2.94 -29.63
N LEU A 396 12.95 1.73 -30.17
CA LEU A 396 13.97 0.68 -30.21
C LEU A 396 15.07 1.00 -31.19
N GLU A 397 14.75 1.54 -32.39
CA GLU A 397 15.76 1.96 -33.37
C GLU A 397 16.75 3.00 -32.80
N VAL A 398 16.21 4.02 -32.12
CA VAL A 398 17.04 5.05 -31.44
C VAL A 398 17.83 4.45 -30.27
N LEU A 399 17.29 3.47 -29.56
CA LEU A 399 18.02 2.78 -28.49
C LEU A 399 19.14 1.88 -29.00
N GLU A 400 18.96 1.23 -30.14
CA GLU A 400 20.06 0.47 -30.75
C GLU A 400 21.20 1.39 -31.14
N GLU A 401 20.91 2.55 -31.77
CA GLU A 401 21.91 3.57 -32.08
C GLU A 401 22.66 4.06 -30.82
N ALA A 402 21.91 4.24 -29.68
CA ALA A 402 22.52 4.62 -28.42
C ALA A 402 23.38 3.49 -27.81
N LEU A 403 22.99 2.22 -27.99
CA LEU A 403 23.72 1.05 -27.51
C LEU A 403 24.97 0.75 -28.40
N GLU A 404 24.91 1.04 -29.68
CA GLU A 404 26.11 1.00 -30.56
C GLU A 404 27.16 2.02 -30.09
N HIS A 405 26.72 3.23 -29.70
CA HIS A 405 27.58 4.27 -29.14
C HIS A 405 28.12 3.88 -27.75
N THR A 406 27.27 3.40 -26.83
CA THR A 406 27.64 3.09 -25.43
C THR A 406 27.00 1.79 -24.98
N PRO A 407 27.57 0.61 -25.28
CA PRO A 407 26.96 -0.69 -24.98
C PRO A 407 26.95 -1.04 -23.47
N THR A 408 27.73 -0.35 -22.65
CA THR A 408 27.91 -0.68 -21.21
C THR A 408 27.10 0.21 -20.27
N LEU A 409 26.19 1.05 -20.78
CA LEU A 409 25.32 1.89 -19.95
C LEU A 409 24.03 1.13 -19.54
N PRO A 410 23.86 0.76 -18.26
CA PRO A 410 22.69 -0.01 -17.79
C PRO A 410 21.36 0.70 -18.02
N ASP A 411 21.34 2.04 -18.03
CA ASP A 411 20.13 2.84 -18.25
C ASP A 411 19.50 2.57 -19.61
N LEU A 412 20.30 2.41 -20.67
CA LEU A 412 19.83 2.11 -22.03
C LEU A 412 19.14 0.75 -22.07
N LEU A 413 19.78 -0.29 -21.54
CA LEU A 413 19.24 -1.65 -21.48
C LEU A 413 17.99 -1.71 -20.60
N THR A 414 18.01 -1.00 -19.47
CA THR A 414 16.85 -0.87 -18.59
C THR A 414 15.68 -0.21 -19.30
N PHE A 415 15.94 0.81 -20.10
CA PHE A 415 14.89 1.48 -20.85
C PHE A 415 14.41 0.64 -22.05
N LYS A 416 15.31 -0.06 -22.75
CA LYS A 416 14.97 -1.06 -23.80
C LYS A 416 13.99 -2.10 -23.24
N GLY A 417 14.28 -2.68 -22.08
CA GLY A 417 13.36 -3.59 -21.41
C GLY A 417 12.01 -2.94 -21.09
N ARG A 418 11.97 -1.66 -20.73
CA ARG A 418 10.71 -0.92 -20.51
C ARG A 418 9.92 -0.74 -21.81
N VAL A 419 10.56 -0.46 -22.92
CA VAL A 419 9.93 -0.32 -24.26
C VAL A 419 9.35 -1.67 -24.71
N LEU A 420 10.15 -2.74 -24.65
CA LEU A 420 9.72 -4.10 -25.00
C LEU A 420 8.50 -4.54 -24.15
N LYS A 421 8.54 -4.30 -22.83
CA LYS A 421 7.38 -4.58 -21.97
C LYS A 421 6.12 -3.83 -22.40
N ARG A 422 6.25 -2.55 -22.81
CA ARG A 422 5.10 -1.75 -23.29
C ARG A 422 4.59 -2.26 -24.63
N ALA A 423 5.48 -2.76 -25.47
CA ALA A 423 5.15 -3.40 -26.73
C ALA A 423 4.59 -4.83 -26.58
N GLY A 424 4.54 -5.39 -25.34
CA GLY A 424 4.02 -6.72 -25.06
C GLY A 424 5.04 -7.85 -25.16
N ASP A 425 6.30 -7.55 -25.40
CA ASP A 425 7.38 -8.52 -25.33
C ASP A 425 7.95 -8.61 -23.91
N TYR A 426 7.34 -9.48 -23.10
CA TYR A 426 7.75 -9.66 -21.71
C TYR A 426 9.06 -10.44 -21.57
N LEU A 427 9.33 -11.37 -22.51
CA LEU A 427 10.54 -12.20 -22.50
C LEU A 427 11.76 -11.39 -22.96
N GLY A 428 11.67 -10.65 -24.06
CA GLY A 428 12.71 -9.74 -24.49
C GLY A 428 12.99 -8.64 -23.48
N ALA A 429 11.93 -8.15 -22.79
CA ALA A 429 12.07 -7.19 -21.72
C ALA A 429 12.85 -7.76 -20.51
N ALA A 430 12.56 -9.00 -20.09
CA ALA A 430 13.31 -9.68 -19.03
C ALA A 430 14.78 -9.91 -19.42
N LYS A 431 15.03 -10.27 -20.68
CA LYS A 431 16.38 -10.44 -21.21
C LYS A 431 17.18 -9.15 -21.16
N ALA A 432 16.65 -8.05 -21.68
CA ALA A 432 17.34 -6.74 -21.71
C ALA A 432 17.64 -6.22 -20.28
N ILE A 433 16.71 -6.36 -19.34
CA ILE A 433 16.94 -5.96 -17.94
C ILE A 433 17.98 -6.86 -17.27
N ASN A 434 17.99 -8.15 -17.58
CA ASN A 434 19.01 -9.06 -17.04
C ASN A 434 20.41 -8.75 -17.59
N GLU A 435 20.53 -8.37 -18.86
CA GLU A 435 21.77 -7.87 -19.45
C GLU A 435 22.26 -6.62 -18.68
N ALA A 436 21.38 -5.66 -18.38
CA ALA A 436 21.72 -4.51 -17.54
C ALA A 436 22.24 -4.92 -16.16
N ARG A 437 21.58 -5.90 -15.48
CA ARG A 437 22.02 -6.42 -14.19
C ARG A 437 23.40 -7.08 -14.24
N LEU A 438 23.73 -7.72 -15.36
CA LEU A 438 25.04 -8.38 -15.52
C LEU A 438 26.19 -7.36 -15.69
N LEU A 439 25.90 -6.11 -16.10
CA LEU A 439 26.89 -5.03 -16.14
C LEU A 439 27.24 -4.53 -14.73
N ASP A 440 26.28 -4.53 -13.80
CA ASP A 440 26.49 -4.19 -12.38
C ASP A 440 25.75 -5.17 -11.47
N GLY A 441 26.43 -6.25 -11.09
CA GLY A 441 25.90 -7.29 -10.22
C GLY A 441 25.69 -6.88 -8.76
N GLN A 442 26.19 -5.70 -8.34
CA GLN A 442 26.03 -5.18 -6.98
C GLN A 442 24.86 -4.21 -6.85
N ASP A 443 24.31 -3.74 -7.97
CA ASP A 443 23.17 -2.84 -7.95
C ASP A 443 21.87 -3.57 -7.58
N ARG A 444 21.34 -3.27 -6.38
CA ARG A 444 20.06 -3.80 -5.88
C ARG A 444 18.86 -3.35 -6.71
N PHE A 445 18.92 -2.16 -7.32
CA PHE A 445 17.84 -1.67 -8.19
C PHE A 445 17.72 -2.53 -9.45
N LEU A 446 18.84 -2.80 -10.14
CA LEU A 446 18.87 -3.66 -11.30
C LEU A 446 18.45 -5.09 -10.96
N ASN A 447 18.89 -5.61 -9.82
CA ASN A 447 18.46 -6.91 -9.31
C ASN A 447 16.95 -6.99 -9.12
N THR A 448 16.37 -6.02 -8.37
CA THR A 448 14.94 -5.96 -8.12
C THR A 448 14.13 -5.79 -9.41
N LYS A 449 14.63 -4.97 -10.33
CA LYS A 449 14.02 -4.79 -11.66
C LYS A 449 14.03 -6.08 -12.46
N THR A 450 15.15 -6.79 -12.51
CA THR A 450 15.27 -8.07 -13.21
C THR A 450 14.29 -9.10 -12.65
N GLY A 451 14.28 -9.31 -11.33
CA GLY A 451 13.32 -10.22 -10.70
C GLY A 451 11.87 -9.87 -11.02
N LYS A 452 11.52 -8.58 -10.98
CA LYS A 452 10.20 -8.08 -11.36
C LYS A 452 9.82 -8.39 -12.82
N TYR A 453 10.75 -8.22 -13.76
CA TYR A 453 10.47 -8.47 -15.18
C TYR A 453 10.43 -9.96 -15.51
N LEU A 454 11.23 -10.79 -14.82
CA LEU A 454 11.13 -12.25 -14.90
C LEU A 454 9.75 -12.74 -14.39
N LEU A 455 9.25 -12.20 -13.27
CA LEU A 455 7.90 -12.51 -12.79
C LEU A 455 6.83 -12.13 -13.84
N ARG A 456 6.94 -10.98 -14.47
CA ARG A 456 6.03 -10.54 -15.53
C ARG A 456 6.08 -11.40 -16.79
N ALA A 457 7.24 -12.01 -17.06
CA ALA A 457 7.43 -13.00 -18.11
C ALA A 457 6.94 -14.42 -17.71
N GLY A 458 6.48 -14.62 -16.47
CA GLY A 458 6.05 -15.92 -15.94
C GLY A 458 7.19 -16.83 -15.50
N MET A 459 8.44 -16.34 -15.47
CA MET A 459 9.65 -17.07 -15.07
C MET A 459 9.88 -16.95 -13.56
N VAL A 460 9.01 -17.63 -12.79
CA VAL A 460 8.96 -17.49 -11.31
C VAL A 460 10.19 -18.07 -10.65
N GLN A 461 10.72 -19.18 -11.15
CA GLN A 461 11.89 -19.84 -10.56
C GLN A 461 13.14 -18.98 -10.72
N GLU A 462 13.39 -18.48 -11.92
CA GLU A 462 14.52 -17.62 -12.26
C GLU A 462 14.43 -16.29 -11.51
N ALA A 463 13.23 -15.75 -11.35
CA ALA A 463 13.01 -14.58 -10.52
C ALA A 463 13.40 -14.82 -9.06
N SER A 464 13.03 -15.97 -8.50
CA SER A 464 13.42 -16.36 -7.13
C SER A 464 14.94 -16.46 -6.97
N GLU A 465 15.65 -17.00 -7.95
CA GLU A 465 17.11 -17.08 -7.95
C GLU A 465 17.75 -15.67 -7.96
N VAL A 466 17.25 -14.76 -8.79
CA VAL A 466 17.73 -13.38 -8.87
C VAL A 466 17.48 -12.63 -7.56
N PHE A 467 16.28 -12.73 -6.99
CA PHE A 467 16.00 -12.12 -5.69
C PHE A 467 16.85 -12.72 -4.57
N GLY A 468 17.15 -14.02 -4.65
CA GLY A 468 17.99 -14.74 -3.70
C GLY A 468 19.39 -14.19 -3.53
N LEU A 469 19.90 -13.43 -4.50
CA LEU A 469 21.23 -12.80 -4.40
C LEU A 469 21.32 -11.77 -3.28
N PHE A 470 20.20 -11.14 -2.89
CA PHE A 470 20.16 -10.09 -1.87
C PHE A 470 19.25 -10.42 -0.68
N THR A 471 18.82 -11.68 -0.56
CA THR A 471 18.05 -12.19 0.59
C THR A 471 18.95 -12.96 1.56
N LYS A 472 18.45 -13.24 2.77
CA LYS A 472 19.18 -14.02 3.77
C LYS A 472 19.39 -15.44 3.28
N LYS A 473 20.62 -15.93 3.41
CA LYS A 473 21.02 -17.31 2.99
C LYS A 473 20.42 -18.41 3.88
N ASP A 474 20.07 -18.09 5.11
CA ASP A 474 19.47 -18.97 6.10
C ASP A 474 17.93 -18.98 6.09
N ALA A 475 17.32 -18.15 5.25
CA ALA A 475 15.87 -18.19 5.07
C ALA A 475 15.41 -19.45 4.35
N GLU A 476 14.17 -19.90 4.63
CA GLU A 476 13.57 -21.08 3.98
C GLU A 476 13.55 -20.97 2.45
N SER A 477 13.30 -19.77 1.95
CA SER A 477 13.39 -19.41 0.54
C SER A 477 13.54 -17.89 0.39
N PRO A 478 14.05 -17.38 -0.75
CA PRO A 478 14.06 -15.95 -1.03
C PRO A 478 12.69 -15.29 -0.89
N GLY A 479 11.64 -15.96 -1.34
CA GLY A 479 10.27 -15.48 -1.24
C GLY A 479 9.75 -15.41 0.20
N ALA A 480 10.20 -16.32 1.09
CA ALA A 480 9.86 -16.27 2.52
C ALA A 480 10.52 -15.03 3.18
N ASP A 481 11.80 -14.79 2.95
CA ASP A 481 12.49 -13.61 3.48
C ASP A 481 11.86 -12.29 2.99
N LEU A 482 11.52 -12.21 1.70
CA LEU A 482 10.86 -11.03 1.14
C LEU A 482 9.45 -10.82 1.70
N GLN A 483 8.74 -11.90 2.03
CA GLN A 483 7.43 -11.82 2.69
C GLN A 483 7.58 -11.38 4.14
N ASP A 484 8.56 -11.90 4.89
CA ASP A 484 8.87 -11.48 6.26
C ASP A 484 9.32 -10.01 6.33
N MET A 485 10.02 -9.54 5.30
CA MET A 485 10.37 -8.13 5.12
C MET A 485 9.21 -7.27 4.58
N GLN A 486 8.01 -7.83 4.46
CA GLN A 486 6.79 -7.15 4.01
C GLN A 486 6.94 -6.48 2.62
N SER A 487 7.64 -7.13 1.69
CA SER A 487 7.84 -6.62 0.33
C SER A 487 6.57 -6.73 -0.51
N MET A 488 5.70 -5.72 -0.43
CA MET A 488 4.43 -5.67 -1.17
C MET A 488 4.63 -5.73 -2.69
N LEU A 489 5.70 -5.09 -3.20
CA LEU A 489 6.04 -5.14 -4.62
C LEU A 489 6.27 -6.60 -5.07
N TYR A 490 7.06 -7.36 -4.33
CA TYR A 490 7.35 -8.75 -4.65
C TYR A 490 6.08 -9.61 -4.59
N LEU A 491 5.31 -9.49 -3.51
CA LEU A 491 4.08 -10.27 -3.31
C LEU A 491 3.06 -10.05 -4.44
N LEU A 492 2.84 -8.79 -4.87
CA LEU A 492 1.92 -8.49 -5.97
C LEU A 492 2.41 -9.02 -7.31
N GLU A 493 3.69 -8.82 -7.65
CA GLU A 493 4.23 -9.29 -8.93
C GLU A 493 4.27 -10.83 -8.99
N GLU A 494 4.57 -11.51 -7.86
CA GLU A 494 4.54 -12.97 -7.77
C GLU A 494 3.10 -13.51 -7.87
N ALA A 495 2.13 -12.86 -7.19
CA ALA A 495 0.73 -13.20 -7.31
C ALA A 495 0.24 -13.10 -8.76
N ASN A 496 0.54 -11.99 -9.44
CA ASN A 496 0.20 -11.78 -10.84
C ASN A 496 0.86 -12.83 -11.76
N ALA A 497 2.12 -13.21 -11.48
CA ALA A 497 2.82 -14.24 -12.23
C ALA A 497 2.17 -15.61 -12.05
N HIS A 498 1.75 -15.95 -10.84
CA HIS A 498 1.02 -17.18 -10.57
C HIS A 498 -0.35 -17.21 -11.24
N GLU A 499 -1.08 -16.11 -11.26
CA GLU A 499 -2.36 -16.01 -11.95
C GLU A 499 -2.19 -16.24 -13.46
N LYS A 500 -1.22 -15.56 -14.09
CA LYS A 500 -0.90 -15.73 -15.52
C LYS A 500 -0.44 -17.16 -15.89
N THR A 501 0.25 -17.84 -14.97
CA THR A 501 0.72 -19.22 -15.19
C THR A 501 -0.29 -20.29 -14.77
N GLY A 502 -1.58 -19.92 -14.56
CA GLY A 502 -2.66 -20.86 -14.24
C GLY A 502 -2.58 -21.50 -12.85
N LYS A 503 -2.00 -20.78 -11.89
CA LYS A 503 -1.88 -21.23 -10.48
C LYS A 503 -2.65 -20.29 -9.53
N PRO A 504 -3.99 -20.18 -9.65
CA PRO A 504 -4.79 -19.22 -8.89
C PRO A 504 -4.72 -19.46 -7.36
N ASN A 505 -4.49 -20.69 -6.93
CA ASN A 505 -4.27 -21.04 -5.52
C ASN A 505 -3.06 -20.32 -4.91
N LEU A 506 -1.93 -20.32 -5.62
CA LEU A 506 -0.71 -19.61 -5.17
C LEU A 506 -0.90 -18.09 -5.27
N ALA A 507 -1.56 -17.61 -6.33
CA ALA A 507 -1.88 -16.20 -6.49
C ALA A 507 -2.75 -15.69 -5.33
N ALA A 508 -3.86 -16.37 -5.02
CA ALA A 508 -4.74 -16.02 -3.91
C ALA A 508 -3.99 -15.95 -2.58
N LYS A 509 -3.12 -16.93 -2.31
CA LYS A 509 -2.30 -16.94 -1.10
C LYS A 509 -1.42 -15.70 -0.97
N LYS A 510 -0.78 -15.27 -2.06
CA LYS A 510 0.07 -14.07 -2.05
C LYS A 510 -0.74 -12.78 -1.92
N TYR A 511 -1.92 -12.68 -2.54
CA TYR A 511 -2.82 -11.55 -2.31
C TYR A 511 -3.31 -11.49 -0.86
N ILE A 512 -3.60 -12.63 -0.23
CA ILE A 512 -3.96 -12.68 1.20
C ILE A 512 -2.76 -12.33 2.09
N ALA A 513 -1.53 -12.66 1.69
CA ALA A 513 -0.33 -12.22 2.40
C ALA A 513 -0.19 -10.68 2.38
N VAL A 514 -0.54 -10.01 1.27
CA VAL A 514 -0.63 -8.55 1.23
C VAL A 514 -1.65 -8.03 2.23
N LYS A 515 -2.87 -8.60 2.24
CA LYS A 515 -3.89 -8.21 3.25
C LYS A 515 -3.35 -8.34 4.67
N LYS A 516 -2.65 -9.45 4.97
CA LYS A 516 -2.08 -9.69 6.29
C LYS A 516 -1.09 -8.61 6.71
N ILE A 517 -0.26 -8.11 5.78
CA ILE A 517 0.65 -6.98 6.07
C ILE A 517 -0.14 -5.73 6.48
N PHE A 518 -1.24 -5.41 5.79
CA PHE A 518 -2.09 -4.28 6.17
C PHE A 518 -2.76 -4.48 7.52
N ASP A 519 -3.19 -5.70 7.84
CA ASP A 519 -3.73 -6.04 9.16
C ASP A 519 -2.65 -5.84 10.26
N GLU A 520 -1.41 -6.28 10.02
CA GLU A 520 -0.28 -6.12 10.95
C GLU A 520 0.07 -4.63 11.16
N VAL A 521 0.13 -3.83 10.08
CA VAL A 521 0.38 -2.39 10.19
C VAL A 521 -0.71 -1.70 11.01
N GLU A 522 -1.99 -2.05 10.80
CA GLU A 522 -3.13 -1.51 11.56
C GLU A 522 -3.05 -1.90 13.04
N GLU A 523 -2.67 -3.13 13.33
CA GLU A 523 -2.48 -3.62 14.70
C GLU A 523 -1.31 -2.95 15.42
N ASP A 524 -0.19 -2.74 14.75
CA ASP A 524 0.99 -2.09 15.30
C ASP A 524 0.72 -0.63 15.69
N GLN A 525 -0.26 0.03 15.07
CA GLN A 525 -0.67 1.39 15.42
C GLN A 525 -1.16 1.52 16.87
N TYR A 526 -1.68 0.45 17.47
CA TYR A 526 -2.13 0.46 18.86
C TYR A 526 -1.09 1.04 19.83
N ASP A 527 0.15 0.63 19.71
CA ASP A 527 1.23 1.07 20.61
C ASP A 527 1.63 2.54 20.37
N PHE A 528 1.45 3.04 19.12
CA PHE A 528 1.76 4.42 18.77
C PHE A 528 0.81 5.43 19.39
N HIS A 529 -0.46 5.10 19.65
CA HIS A 529 -1.40 6.02 20.28
C HIS A 529 -0.93 6.53 21.65
N GLY A 530 -0.36 5.64 22.47
CA GLY A 530 0.20 6.02 23.76
C GLY A 530 1.60 6.61 23.69
N TYR A 531 2.40 6.13 22.71
CA TYR A 531 3.79 6.56 22.53
C TYR A 531 3.88 8.02 22.09
N ASN A 532 3.14 8.43 21.06
CA ASN A 532 3.20 9.78 20.50
C ASN A 532 2.73 10.84 21.50
N LEU A 533 1.68 10.57 22.29
CA LEU A 533 1.23 11.46 23.34
C LEU A 533 2.26 11.61 24.46
N ARG A 534 3.00 10.55 24.78
CA ARG A 534 4.07 10.58 25.79
C ARG A 534 5.30 11.31 25.30
N LYS A 535 5.62 11.20 24.00
CA LYS A 535 6.78 11.82 23.35
C LYS A 535 6.50 13.20 22.78
N PHE A 536 5.25 13.65 22.83
CA PHE A 536 4.79 14.94 22.29
C PHE A 536 5.06 15.12 20.79
N THR A 537 4.99 14.06 19.99
CA THR A 537 5.04 14.15 18.54
C THR A 537 3.63 14.35 17.97
N ILE A 538 2.92 15.38 18.46
CA ILE A 538 1.46 15.51 18.33
C ILE A 538 1.03 15.79 16.90
N ASN A 539 1.66 16.76 16.24
CA ASN A 539 1.26 17.17 14.89
C ASN A 539 1.46 16.02 13.88
N ALA A 540 2.64 15.38 13.91
CA ALA A 540 2.92 14.20 13.10
C ALA A 540 1.98 13.03 13.43
N TYR A 541 1.62 12.84 14.69
CA TYR A 541 0.68 11.82 15.12
C TYR A 541 -0.73 12.03 14.57
N LEU A 542 -1.22 13.27 14.57
CA LEU A 542 -2.54 13.58 14.01
C LEU A 542 -2.60 13.33 12.49
N ASP A 543 -1.51 13.66 11.79
CA ASP A 543 -1.40 13.37 10.37
C ASP A 543 -1.30 11.86 10.11
N LEU A 544 -0.60 11.12 10.98
CA LEU A 544 -0.54 9.65 10.94
C LEU A 544 -1.93 9.02 11.14
N VAL A 545 -2.73 9.49 12.11
CA VAL A 545 -4.09 8.98 12.35
C VAL A 545 -4.98 9.21 11.12
N LYS A 546 -4.90 10.38 10.47
CA LYS A 546 -5.61 10.65 9.21
C LYS A 546 -5.20 9.69 8.09
N TRP A 547 -3.90 9.38 8.01
CA TRP A 547 -3.38 8.42 7.05
C TRP A 547 -3.83 6.99 7.35
N GLU A 548 -3.84 6.58 8.63
CA GLU A 548 -4.34 5.28 9.07
C GLU A 548 -5.80 5.05 8.68
N ASP A 549 -6.64 6.07 8.84
CA ASP A 549 -8.05 6.01 8.46
C ASP A 549 -8.24 5.78 6.95
N GLN A 550 -7.22 6.04 6.14
CA GLN A 550 -7.21 5.80 4.70
C GLN A 550 -6.30 4.64 4.27
N LEU A 551 -5.73 3.88 5.21
CA LEU A 551 -4.72 2.86 4.94
C LEU A 551 -5.18 1.87 3.85
N ARG A 552 -6.43 1.45 3.91
CA ARG A 552 -6.98 0.47 2.96
C ARG A 552 -7.40 1.06 1.61
N SER A 553 -7.26 2.37 1.40
CA SER A 553 -7.37 2.99 0.07
C SER A 553 -6.10 2.84 -0.78
N GLN A 554 -5.01 2.38 -0.19
CA GLN A 554 -3.74 2.22 -0.88
C GLN A 554 -3.87 1.27 -2.09
N PRO A 555 -3.32 1.65 -3.27
CA PRO A 555 -3.49 0.87 -4.50
C PRO A 555 -3.05 -0.60 -4.39
N THR A 556 -2.07 -0.87 -3.52
CA THR A 556 -1.58 -2.23 -3.26
C THR A 556 -2.65 -3.09 -2.60
N TYR A 557 -3.33 -2.57 -1.56
CA TYR A 557 -4.44 -3.28 -0.91
C TYR A 557 -5.63 -3.45 -1.86
N VAL A 558 -6.02 -2.38 -2.55
CA VAL A 558 -7.13 -2.39 -3.52
C VAL A 558 -6.91 -3.47 -4.57
N THR A 559 -5.72 -3.50 -5.19
CA THR A 559 -5.36 -4.50 -6.21
C THR A 559 -5.42 -5.93 -5.64
N ALA A 560 -4.84 -6.15 -4.46
CA ALA A 560 -4.82 -7.47 -3.84
C ALA A 560 -6.25 -7.95 -3.47
N ALA A 561 -7.06 -7.07 -2.88
CA ALA A 561 -8.43 -7.40 -2.47
C ALA A 561 -9.34 -7.72 -3.65
N LEU A 562 -9.29 -6.91 -4.72
CA LEU A 562 -10.07 -7.13 -5.94
C LEU A 562 -9.64 -8.41 -6.66
N SER A 563 -8.32 -8.64 -6.79
CA SER A 563 -7.80 -9.84 -7.48
C SER A 563 -8.09 -11.12 -6.70
N ALA A 564 -7.89 -11.13 -5.38
CA ALA A 564 -8.25 -12.26 -4.53
C ALA A 564 -9.76 -12.56 -4.59
N SER A 565 -10.61 -11.53 -4.52
CA SER A 565 -12.07 -11.69 -4.61
C SER A 565 -12.49 -12.27 -5.96
N ARG A 566 -11.88 -11.85 -7.07
CA ARG A 566 -12.12 -12.41 -8.40
C ARG A 566 -11.75 -13.90 -8.47
N ILE A 567 -10.60 -14.28 -7.91
CA ILE A 567 -10.18 -15.69 -7.83
C ILE A 567 -11.17 -16.51 -6.99
N PHE A 568 -11.64 -15.98 -5.87
CA PHE A 568 -12.59 -16.63 -4.99
C PHE A 568 -13.95 -16.84 -5.67
N VAL A 569 -14.42 -15.85 -6.41
CA VAL A 569 -15.63 -15.95 -7.23
C VAL A 569 -15.47 -17.04 -8.31
N ALA A 570 -14.34 -17.05 -9.02
CA ALA A 570 -14.06 -18.07 -10.04
C ALA A 570 -13.96 -19.49 -9.45
N ALA A 571 -13.36 -19.64 -8.27
CA ALA A 571 -13.27 -20.92 -7.57
C ALA A 571 -14.66 -21.42 -7.09
N HIS A 572 -15.52 -20.51 -6.63
CA HIS A 572 -16.90 -20.83 -6.26
C HIS A 572 -17.71 -21.27 -7.47
N ASP A 573 -17.58 -20.57 -8.61
CA ASP A 573 -18.34 -20.87 -9.82
C ASP A 573 -17.87 -22.19 -10.48
N ASN A 574 -16.59 -22.54 -10.36
CA ASN A 574 -15.96 -23.71 -10.95
C ASN A 574 -15.21 -24.57 -9.94
N PRO A 575 -15.88 -25.27 -9.01
CA PRO A 575 -15.23 -26.08 -7.97
C PRO A 575 -14.41 -27.25 -8.54
N ASP A 576 -14.72 -27.73 -9.73
CA ASP A 576 -13.98 -28.82 -10.37
C ASP A 576 -12.58 -28.39 -10.84
N SER A 577 -12.39 -27.13 -11.16
CA SER A 577 -11.07 -26.57 -11.45
C SER A 577 -10.14 -26.65 -10.21
N VAL A 578 -10.68 -26.39 -9.03
CA VAL A 578 -9.94 -26.51 -7.75
C VAL A 578 -9.58 -27.96 -7.45
N LYS A 579 -10.49 -28.90 -7.72
CA LYS A 579 -10.23 -30.35 -7.57
C LYS A 579 -9.13 -30.83 -8.53
N SER A 580 -9.11 -30.37 -9.77
CA SER A 580 -8.09 -30.71 -10.76
C SER A 580 -6.70 -30.21 -10.34
N LEU A 581 -6.60 -29.02 -9.77
CA LEU A 581 -5.36 -28.48 -9.19
C LEU A 581 -4.85 -29.37 -8.03
N SER A 582 -5.75 -29.88 -7.18
CA SER A 582 -5.39 -30.76 -6.07
C SER A 582 -4.91 -32.14 -6.53
N ALA A 583 -5.51 -32.70 -7.58
CA ALA A 583 -5.09 -33.98 -8.18
C ALA A 583 -3.69 -33.87 -8.82
N SER A 584 -3.47 -32.85 -9.63
CA SER A 584 -2.14 -32.57 -10.24
C SER A 584 -1.03 -32.39 -9.19
N ARG A 585 -1.35 -31.81 -8.03
CA ARG A 585 -0.43 -31.70 -6.90
C ARG A 585 -0.11 -33.07 -6.27
N ALA A 586 -1.11 -33.90 -6.08
CA ALA A 586 -0.91 -35.23 -5.48
C ALA A 586 0.08 -36.06 -6.32
N GLU A 587 -0.05 -36.01 -7.65
CA GLU A 587 0.86 -36.65 -8.60
C GLU A 587 2.29 -36.07 -8.52
N LYS A 588 2.45 -34.73 -8.53
CA LYS A 588 3.74 -34.07 -8.38
C LYS A 588 4.42 -34.38 -7.04
N LYS A 589 3.64 -34.43 -5.94
CA LYS A 589 4.14 -34.79 -4.60
C LYS A 589 4.58 -36.23 -4.54
N ALA A 590 3.87 -37.16 -5.19
CA ALA A 590 4.23 -38.54 -5.31
C ALA A 590 5.52 -38.73 -6.13
N ALA A 591 5.64 -37.98 -7.25
CA ALA A 591 6.86 -38.00 -8.09
C ALA A 591 8.07 -37.43 -7.32
N LYS A 592 7.90 -36.29 -6.62
CA LYS A 592 8.95 -35.67 -5.78
C LYS A 592 9.37 -36.56 -4.61
N LYS A 593 8.42 -37.28 -3.99
CA LYS A 593 8.71 -38.24 -2.92
C LYS A 593 9.49 -39.48 -3.45
N LYS A 594 9.19 -39.92 -4.70
CA LYS A 594 9.97 -40.95 -5.40
C LYS A 594 11.39 -40.46 -5.71
N ALA A 595 11.53 -39.22 -6.21
CA ALA A 595 12.82 -38.61 -6.53
C ALA A 595 13.66 -38.36 -5.25
N ALA A 596 13.04 -37.82 -4.18
CA ALA A 596 13.70 -37.59 -2.89
C ALA A 596 14.15 -38.91 -2.22
N LYS A 597 13.37 -39.98 -2.35
CA LYS A 597 13.76 -41.31 -1.85
C LYS A 597 14.97 -41.88 -2.61
N LYS A 598 15.07 -41.57 -3.92
CA LYS A 598 16.21 -41.91 -4.77
C LYS A 598 17.46 -41.09 -4.44
N ALA A 599 17.29 -39.77 -4.16
CA ALA A 599 18.36 -38.88 -3.75
C ALA A 599 18.85 -39.11 -2.31
N ALA A 600 17.95 -39.45 -1.38
CA ALA A 600 18.30 -39.77 -0.01
C ALA A 600 19.10 -41.09 0.09
N ALA A 601 18.81 -42.07 -0.81
CA ALA A 601 19.61 -43.28 -0.94
C ALA A 601 21.03 -42.99 -1.46
N ALA A 602 21.20 -41.95 -2.28
CA ALA A 602 22.51 -41.49 -2.76
C ALA A 602 23.29 -40.69 -1.69
N LYS A 603 22.60 -39.81 -0.91
CA LYS A 603 23.21 -39.03 0.15
C LYS A 603 23.61 -39.82 1.41
N ALA A 604 22.90 -40.91 1.73
CA ALA A 604 23.24 -41.77 2.87
C ALA A 604 24.62 -42.43 2.74
N ILE A 605 25.19 -42.41 1.52
CA ILE A 605 26.54 -42.89 1.25
C ILE A 605 27.62 -41.82 1.50
N GLU A 606 27.23 -40.51 1.48
CA GLU A 606 28.15 -39.37 1.58
C GLU A 606 28.27 -38.81 3.00
N ASP A 607 27.22 -38.94 3.84
CA ASP A 607 27.15 -38.31 5.19
C ASP A 607 27.85 -39.11 6.30
N MET A 608 28.49 -40.24 6.01
CA MET A 608 29.31 -41.01 6.98
C MET A 608 30.66 -40.35 7.30
N LYS A 609 30.96 -39.12 6.85
CA LYS A 609 32.31 -38.53 6.96
C LYS A 609 32.35 -37.06 7.46
N LYS A 610 31.46 -36.59 8.34
CA LYS A 610 31.70 -35.30 8.99
C LYS A 610 31.43 -35.32 10.50
N PRO A 611 32.33 -34.77 11.34
CA PRO A 611 32.14 -34.69 12.80
C PRO A 611 31.23 -33.54 13.19
N THR A 612 30.41 -33.81 14.21
CA THR A 612 29.43 -32.88 14.80
C THR A 612 30.16 -31.81 15.64
N GLN A 613 30.05 -30.56 15.29
CA GLN A 613 30.40 -29.43 16.16
C GLN A 613 29.22 -29.07 17.04
N GLN A 614 29.43 -29.11 18.36
CA GLN A 614 28.52 -28.60 19.37
C GLN A 614 28.50 -27.06 19.33
N GLN A 615 27.34 -26.48 19.07
CA GLN A 615 27.10 -25.03 19.30
C GLN A 615 26.67 -24.77 20.74
N GLY A 616 27.33 -23.81 21.38
CA GLY A 616 27.02 -23.39 22.74
C GLY A 616 25.65 -22.72 22.81
N SER A 617 24.88 -23.10 23.82
CA SER A 617 23.52 -22.63 24.09
C SER A 617 23.58 -21.27 24.78
N ASN A 618 23.03 -20.24 24.13
CA ASN A 618 22.58 -19.03 24.80
C ASN A 618 21.23 -19.32 25.48
N GLU A 619 21.15 -19.17 26.79
CA GLU A 619 19.98 -19.50 27.62
C GLU A 619 18.71 -18.71 27.31
N ASP A 620 18.77 -17.61 26.56
CA ASP A 620 17.63 -16.75 26.21
C ASP A 620 16.98 -17.08 24.84
N LYS A 621 17.54 -17.95 24.03
CA LYS A 621 16.98 -18.32 22.69
C LYS A 621 15.79 -19.27 22.71
N GLY A 622 15.25 -19.63 23.87
CA GLY A 622 14.20 -20.64 24.02
C GLY A 622 12.80 -20.14 24.36
N LEU A 623 12.55 -18.83 24.43
CA LEU A 623 11.30 -18.28 24.96
C LEU A 623 10.30 -17.81 23.89
N GLU A 624 10.69 -17.65 22.64
CA GLU A 624 9.73 -17.43 21.56
C GLU A 624 9.26 -18.76 20.99
N PRO A 625 7.95 -19.01 20.96
CA PRO A 625 7.43 -20.18 20.29
C PRO A 625 7.85 -20.13 18.81
N PRO A 626 8.23 -21.27 18.20
CA PRO A 626 8.53 -21.30 16.78
C PRO A 626 7.32 -20.79 15.99
N PRO A 627 7.54 -20.04 14.90
CA PRO A 627 6.45 -19.51 14.09
C PRO A 627 5.49 -20.64 13.71
N PRO A 628 4.16 -20.42 13.75
CA PRO A 628 3.19 -21.45 13.48
C PRO A 628 3.43 -21.99 12.06
N LYS A 629 3.52 -23.32 11.95
CA LYS A 629 3.73 -24.00 10.66
C LYS A 629 2.56 -23.68 9.74
N ASP A 630 2.88 -23.21 8.52
CA ASP A 630 1.87 -22.95 7.51
C ASP A 630 1.10 -24.25 7.14
N GLU A 631 -0.18 -24.29 7.49
CA GLU A 631 -1.02 -25.46 7.25
C GLU A 631 -1.49 -25.60 5.81
N ASP A 632 -1.40 -24.54 5.01
CA ASP A 632 -1.82 -24.50 3.60
C ASP A 632 -0.73 -23.84 2.71
N PRO A 633 0.45 -24.47 2.61
CA PRO A 633 1.57 -23.89 1.87
C PRO A 633 1.27 -23.62 0.39
N ASP A 634 0.28 -24.30 -0.18
CA ASP A 634 -0.09 -24.17 -1.58
C ASP A 634 -1.43 -23.41 -1.81
N GLY A 635 -2.11 -22.95 -0.78
CA GLY A 635 -3.36 -22.19 -0.88
C GLY A 635 -4.57 -22.99 -1.41
N LEU A 636 -4.51 -24.33 -1.41
CA LEU A 636 -5.60 -25.19 -1.88
C LEU A 636 -6.74 -25.27 -0.89
N LYS A 637 -6.45 -25.27 0.43
CA LYS A 637 -7.48 -25.26 1.46
C LYS A 637 -8.24 -23.92 1.42
N LEU A 638 -7.53 -22.83 1.16
CA LEU A 638 -8.09 -21.49 1.00
C LEU A 638 -9.15 -21.46 -0.11
N LEU A 639 -8.85 -22.01 -1.30
CA LEU A 639 -9.79 -22.06 -2.42
C LEU A 639 -10.93 -23.07 -2.25
N ALA A 640 -10.71 -24.13 -1.47
CA ALA A 640 -11.73 -25.14 -1.19
C ALA A 640 -12.63 -24.79 0.01
N SER A 641 -12.46 -23.62 0.60
CA SER A 641 -13.21 -23.21 1.78
C SER A 641 -14.69 -23.04 1.48
N ALA A 642 -15.56 -23.52 2.38
CA ALA A 642 -17.01 -23.41 2.24
C ALA A 642 -17.50 -21.95 2.37
N ASP A 643 -16.75 -21.09 3.06
CA ASP A 643 -17.04 -19.68 3.30
C ASP A 643 -16.28 -18.71 2.38
N ILE A 644 -15.78 -19.21 1.23
CA ILE A 644 -14.92 -18.46 0.31
C ILE A 644 -15.55 -17.13 -0.15
N LEU A 645 -16.88 -17.09 -0.38
CA LEU A 645 -17.59 -15.86 -0.73
C LEU A 645 -17.70 -14.88 0.46
N ASP A 646 -17.76 -15.38 1.69
CA ASP A 646 -17.75 -14.52 2.88
C ASP A 646 -16.36 -13.92 3.10
N GLN A 647 -15.32 -14.68 2.79
CA GLN A 647 -13.95 -14.17 2.80
C GLN A 647 -13.77 -13.08 1.72
N ALA A 648 -14.28 -13.29 0.50
CA ALA A 648 -14.30 -12.27 -0.54
C ALA A 648 -15.03 -11.00 -0.10
N ALA A 649 -16.21 -11.14 0.54
CA ALA A 649 -16.96 -10.00 1.05
C ALA A 649 -16.20 -9.22 2.12
N LYS A 650 -15.48 -9.89 3.03
CA LYS A 650 -14.63 -9.25 4.04
C LYS A 650 -13.46 -8.48 3.42
N LEU A 651 -12.89 -8.97 2.31
CA LEU A 651 -11.83 -8.25 1.58
C LEU A 651 -12.34 -6.96 0.93
N LEU A 652 -13.56 -6.99 0.39
CA LEU A 652 -14.16 -5.86 -0.32
C LEU A 652 -14.81 -4.84 0.61
N GLN A 653 -15.19 -5.23 1.83
CA GLN A 653 -15.90 -4.36 2.77
C GLN A 653 -15.15 -3.03 3.04
N PRO A 654 -13.84 -3.01 3.33
CA PRO A 654 -13.11 -1.76 3.54
C PRO A 654 -13.09 -0.87 2.29
N LEU A 655 -13.08 -1.45 1.09
CA LEU A 655 -13.06 -0.70 -0.16
C LEU A 655 -14.34 0.11 -0.38
N ALA A 656 -15.48 -0.36 0.14
CA ALA A 656 -16.74 0.36 0.06
C ALA A 656 -16.70 1.74 0.75
N THR A 657 -15.79 1.90 1.73
CA THR A 657 -15.59 3.16 2.46
C THR A 657 -14.38 3.93 1.93
N HIS A 658 -13.25 3.24 1.72
CA HIS A 658 -11.96 3.88 1.45
C HIS A 658 -11.60 3.98 -0.04
N ALA A 659 -12.30 3.27 -0.92
CA ALA A 659 -12.13 3.30 -2.37
C ALA A 659 -13.51 3.31 -3.07
N ALA A 660 -14.42 4.13 -2.56
CA ALA A 660 -15.79 4.23 -3.06
C ALA A 660 -15.87 4.89 -4.45
N ASP A 661 -14.87 5.65 -4.84
CA ASP A 661 -14.68 6.27 -6.15
C ASP A 661 -14.13 5.30 -7.21
N ASN A 662 -13.65 4.13 -6.80
CA ASN A 662 -13.17 3.10 -7.72
C ASN A 662 -14.34 2.19 -8.15
N ILE A 663 -14.69 2.22 -9.43
CA ILE A 663 -15.80 1.44 -9.99
C ILE A 663 -15.61 -0.07 -9.80
N GLU A 664 -14.36 -0.58 -9.87
CA GLU A 664 -14.05 -2.00 -9.67
C GLU A 664 -14.45 -2.51 -8.28
N THR A 665 -14.44 -1.62 -7.26
CA THR A 665 -14.95 -1.93 -5.92
C THR A 665 -16.40 -2.39 -5.96
N TRP A 666 -17.23 -1.68 -6.73
CA TRP A 666 -18.65 -1.95 -6.82
C TRP A 666 -18.95 -3.11 -7.73
N LEU A 667 -18.20 -3.28 -8.83
CA LEU A 667 -18.30 -4.44 -9.71
C LEU A 667 -17.94 -5.73 -8.96
N GLY A 668 -16.84 -5.75 -8.21
CA GLY A 668 -16.47 -6.87 -7.35
C GLY A 668 -17.49 -7.15 -6.24
N THR A 669 -18.01 -6.09 -5.62
CA THR A 669 -19.06 -6.21 -4.60
C THR A 669 -20.34 -6.82 -5.17
N TYR A 670 -20.76 -6.41 -6.38
CA TYR A 670 -21.87 -7.02 -7.09
C TYR A 670 -21.64 -8.52 -7.31
N ASP A 671 -20.48 -8.89 -7.86
CA ASP A 671 -20.17 -10.28 -8.23
C ASP A 671 -20.19 -11.21 -7.01
N VAL A 672 -19.74 -10.74 -5.86
CA VAL A 672 -19.78 -11.50 -4.59
C VAL A 672 -21.20 -11.51 -4.01
N ALA A 673 -21.89 -10.36 -3.96
CA ALA A 673 -23.21 -10.23 -3.33
C ALA A 673 -24.27 -11.07 -4.04
N ILE A 674 -24.26 -11.09 -5.39
CA ILE A 674 -25.25 -11.84 -6.19
C ILE A 674 -25.11 -13.36 -5.97
N ARG A 675 -23.88 -13.86 -5.80
CA ARG A 675 -23.61 -15.28 -5.51
C ARG A 675 -23.97 -15.68 -4.09
N ARG A 676 -23.83 -14.74 -3.14
CA ARG A 676 -24.27 -14.93 -1.74
C ARG A 676 -25.78 -14.81 -1.58
N GLY A 677 -26.54 -14.51 -2.65
CA GLY A 677 -27.99 -14.26 -2.59
C GLY A 677 -28.39 -12.96 -1.88
N LYS A 678 -27.43 -12.00 -1.72
CA LYS A 678 -27.66 -10.69 -1.08
C LYS A 678 -28.12 -9.67 -2.12
N LEU A 679 -29.38 -9.83 -2.60
CA LEU A 679 -29.95 -9.08 -3.73
C LEU A 679 -29.90 -7.56 -3.53
N LEU A 680 -30.28 -7.04 -2.36
CA LEU A 680 -30.23 -5.59 -2.09
C LEU A 680 -28.79 -5.05 -2.12
N GLN A 681 -27.82 -5.82 -1.63
CA GLN A 681 -26.41 -5.43 -1.69
C GLN A 681 -25.90 -5.40 -3.15
N ALA A 682 -26.30 -6.39 -3.95
CA ALA A 682 -25.94 -6.46 -5.37
C ALA A 682 -26.50 -5.25 -6.16
N VAL A 683 -27.80 -4.95 -5.96
CA VAL A 683 -28.46 -3.80 -6.59
C VAL A 683 -27.81 -2.48 -6.15
N GLY A 684 -27.55 -2.31 -4.84
CA GLY A 684 -26.92 -1.12 -4.29
C GLY A 684 -25.49 -0.91 -4.81
N ALA A 685 -24.74 -1.99 -5.00
CA ALA A 685 -23.41 -1.92 -5.59
C ALA A 685 -23.48 -1.48 -7.06
N LEU A 686 -24.41 -2.03 -7.83
CA LEU A 686 -24.57 -1.69 -9.24
C LEU A 686 -25.10 -0.26 -9.45
N ASP A 687 -25.97 0.23 -8.56
CA ASP A 687 -26.44 1.62 -8.57
C ASP A 687 -25.27 2.60 -8.35
N ARG A 688 -24.38 2.28 -7.41
CA ARG A 688 -23.17 3.08 -7.17
C ARG A 688 -22.20 3.04 -8.34
N ALA A 689 -21.96 1.86 -8.92
CA ALA A 689 -21.15 1.73 -10.13
C ALA A 689 -21.70 2.56 -11.30
N LYS A 690 -23.01 2.52 -11.51
CA LYS A 690 -23.71 3.29 -12.55
C LYS A 690 -23.67 4.80 -12.31
N LYS A 691 -23.64 5.24 -11.04
CA LYS A 691 -23.47 6.66 -10.68
C LYS A 691 -22.05 7.15 -10.96
N LEU A 692 -21.05 6.31 -10.84
CA LEU A 692 -19.67 6.65 -11.17
C LEU A 692 -19.46 6.74 -12.68
N ASP A 693 -19.94 5.74 -13.41
CA ASP A 693 -19.90 5.72 -14.87
C ASP A 693 -21.07 4.86 -15.42
N ALA A 694 -22.07 5.55 -15.95
CA ALA A 694 -23.28 4.90 -16.45
C ALA A 694 -23.06 4.10 -17.75
N GLU A 695 -22.06 4.46 -18.53
CA GLU A 695 -21.74 3.88 -19.83
C GLU A 695 -20.58 2.86 -19.73
N HIS A 696 -20.08 2.58 -18.51
CA HIS A 696 -18.98 1.66 -18.32
C HIS A 696 -19.31 0.25 -18.83
N PRO A 697 -18.45 -0.37 -19.67
CA PRO A 697 -18.72 -1.65 -20.31
C PRO A 697 -19.09 -2.79 -19.34
N GLU A 698 -18.37 -2.90 -18.24
CA GLU A 698 -18.60 -3.95 -17.23
C GLU A 698 -19.85 -3.70 -16.37
N VAL A 699 -20.34 -2.44 -16.27
CA VAL A 699 -21.64 -2.13 -15.67
C VAL A 699 -22.76 -2.64 -16.59
N HIS A 700 -22.66 -2.41 -17.91
CA HIS A 700 -23.60 -2.91 -18.90
C HIS A 700 -23.77 -4.45 -18.80
N VAL A 701 -22.67 -5.19 -18.75
CA VAL A 701 -22.70 -6.66 -18.60
C VAL A 701 -23.46 -7.08 -17.33
N ARG A 702 -23.23 -6.39 -16.20
CA ARG A 702 -23.84 -6.77 -14.90
C ARG A 702 -25.29 -6.32 -14.78
N VAL A 703 -25.68 -5.24 -15.43
CA VAL A 703 -27.11 -4.84 -15.53
C VAL A 703 -27.91 -5.91 -16.24
N VAL A 704 -27.42 -6.43 -17.37
CA VAL A 704 -28.03 -7.54 -18.09
C VAL A 704 -28.04 -8.81 -17.26
N ASP A 705 -26.90 -9.16 -16.62
CA ASP A 705 -26.82 -10.34 -15.73
C ASP A 705 -27.84 -10.26 -14.58
N LEU A 706 -27.98 -9.09 -13.95
CA LEU A 706 -28.95 -8.87 -12.86
C LEU A 706 -30.38 -9.10 -13.34
N LYS A 707 -30.76 -8.55 -14.52
CA LYS A 707 -32.12 -8.72 -15.09
C LYS A 707 -32.40 -10.16 -15.46
N LEU A 708 -31.44 -10.86 -16.06
CA LEU A 708 -31.55 -12.29 -16.37
C LEU A 708 -31.73 -13.15 -15.11
N ARG A 709 -30.95 -12.88 -14.07
CA ARG A 709 -31.08 -13.61 -12.78
C ARG A 709 -32.42 -13.30 -12.10
N ALA A 710 -32.86 -12.04 -12.13
CA ALA A 710 -34.12 -11.63 -11.56
C ALA A 710 -35.33 -12.34 -12.27
N SER A 711 -35.27 -12.48 -13.60
CA SER A 711 -36.32 -13.18 -14.36
C SER A 711 -36.33 -14.72 -14.13
N LYS A 712 -35.17 -15.31 -13.84
CA LYS A 712 -34.99 -16.74 -13.58
C LYS A 712 -35.12 -17.09 -12.08
N LEU A 713 -35.44 -16.13 -11.18
CA LEU A 713 -35.49 -16.35 -9.74
C LEU A 713 -36.66 -17.31 -9.39
N PRO A 714 -36.39 -18.46 -8.73
CA PRO A 714 -37.42 -19.36 -8.29
C PRO A 714 -38.35 -18.71 -7.26
N LYS A 715 -39.63 -19.00 -7.30
CA LYS A 715 -40.65 -18.41 -6.41
C LYS A 715 -40.38 -18.64 -4.92
N ASP A 716 -39.77 -19.77 -4.58
CA ASP A 716 -39.35 -20.14 -3.21
C ASP A 716 -38.14 -19.37 -2.71
N LYS A 717 -37.32 -18.78 -3.60
CA LYS A 717 -36.19 -17.94 -3.31
C LYS A 717 -36.44 -16.46 -3.54
N ALA A 718 -37.63 -16.08 -3.97
CA ALA A 718 -37.96 -14.67 -4.12
C ALA A 718 -37.98 -13.97 -2.75
N PRO A 719 -37.45 -12.74 -2.64
CA PRO A 719 -37.48 -12.01 -1.41
C PRO A 719 -38.91 -11.73 -0.94
N SER A 720 -39.12 -11.76 0.38
CA SER A 720 -40.41 -11.38 0.98
C SER A 720 -40.56 -9.85 0.98
N GLU A 721 -41.82 -9.38 1.11
CA GLU A 721 -42.04 -7.94 1.34
C GLU A 721 -41.44 -7.51 2.73
N PRO A 722 -40.88 -6.31 2.85
CA PRO A 722 -40.78 -5.20 1.84
C PRO A 722 -39.56 -5.27 0.92
N ILE A 723 -38.69 -6.27 1.05
CA ILE A 723 -37.46 -6.40 0.27
C ILE A 723 -37.76 -6.53 -1.23
N LYS A 724 -38.84 -7.23 -1.55
CA LYS A 724 -39.25 -7.48 -2.95
C LYS A 724 -39.58 -6.17 -3.67
N SER A 725 -40.42 -5.32 -3.09
CA SER A 725 -40.83 -4.05 -3.71
C SER A 725 -39.64 -3.10 -3.85
N ILE A 726 -38.73 -3.03 -2.88
CA ILE A 726 -37.50 -2.24 -2.97
C ILE A 726 -36.59 -2.77 -4.09
N PHE A 727 -36.45 -4.09 -4.20
CA PHE A 727 -35.65 -4.71 -5.25
C PHE A 727 -36.22 -4.46 -6.65
N GLU A 728 -37.53 -4.60 -6.84
CA GLU A 728 -38.22 -4.36 -8.11
C GLU A 728 -38.14 -2.88 -8.53
N GLU A 729 -38.31 -1.95 -7.58
CA GLU A 729 -38.13 -0.51 -7.83
C GLU A 729 -36.70 -0.19 -8.25
N ALA A 730 -35.69 -0.70 -7.54
CA ALA A 730 -34.30 -0.46 -7.86
C ALA A 730 -33.89 -1.11 -9.20
N LEU A 731 -34.42 -2.30 -9.50
CA LEU A 731 -34.21 -2.98 -10.78
C LEU A 731 -34.78 -2.17 -11.95
N SER A 732 -35.96 -1.56 -11.78
CA SER A 732 -36.56 -0.70 -12.80
C SER A 732 -35.75 0.57 -13.12
N LYS A 733 -35.01 1.09 -12.12
CA LYS A 733 -34.12 2.25 -12.31
C LYS A 733 -32.81 1.88 -12.99
N LEU A 734 -32.33 0.66 -12.77
CA LEU A 734 -31.05 0.17 -13.33
C LEU A 734 -31.20 -0.35 -14.76
N CYS A 735 -32.29 -1.04 -15.05
CA CYS A 735 -32.55 -1.72 -16.32
C CYS A 735 -33.31 -0.81 -17.29
N PRO A 736 -33.24 -1.08 -18.61
CA PRO A 736 -34.07 -0.37 -19.58
C PRO A 736 -35.54 -0.61 -19.31
N PRO A 737 -36.43 0.31 -19.75
CA PRO A 737 -37.90 0.13 -19.64
C PRO A 737 -38.33 -1.22 -20.18
N GLY A 738 -39.40 -1.79 -19.63
CA GLY A 738 -39.85 -3.17 -19.94
C GLY A 738 -40.18 -3.48 -21.39
N GLU A 739 -40.32 -2.46 -22.22
CA GLU A 739 -40.62 -2.57 -23.66
C GLU A 739 -39.36 -2.86 -24.52
N VAL A 740 -38.15 -2.68 -23.98
CA VAL A 740 -36.90 -2.91 -24.73
C VAL A 740 -36.34 -4.30 -24.37
N SER A 741 -36.18 -5.15 -25.39
CA SER A 741 -35.57 -6.47 -25.18
C SER A 741 -34.07 -6.30 -24.79
N LEU A 742 -33.53 -7.29 -24.10
CA LEU A 742 -32.09 -7.25 -23.68
C LEU A 742 -31.14 -7.31 -24.89
N GLU A 743 -31.56 -8.00 -25.96
CA GLU A 743 -30.87 -8.05 -27.24
C GLU A 743 -30.80 -6.65 -27.89
N THR A 744 -31.95 -5.96 -27.93
CA THR A 744 -32.04 -4.59 -28.47
C THR A 744 -31.18 -3.62 -27.62
N PHE A 745 -31.24 -3.74 -26.32
CA PHE A 745 -30.44 -2.93 -25.39
C PHE A 745 -28.95 -3.15 -25.63
N ASN A 746 -28.50 -4.39 -25.81
CA ASN A 746 -27.12 -4.70 -26.11
C ASN A 746 -26.70 -4.21 -27.51
N SER A 747 -27.55 -4.33 -28.50
CA SER A 747 -27.28 -3.85 -29.87
C SER A 747 -27.13 -2.33 -29.91
N GLN A 748 -27.95 -1.58 -29.18
CA GLN A 748 -27.85 -0.12 -29.06
C GLN A 748 -26.54 0.29 -28.36
N PHE A 749 -26.16 -0.43 -27.31
CA PHE A 749 -24.90 -0.21 -26.61
C PHE A 749 -23.69 -0.45 -27.54
N LEU A 750 -23.68 -1.56 -28.26
CA LEU A 750 -22.62 -1.89 -29.21
C LEU A 750 -22.55 -0.85 -30.35
N GLN A 751 -23.68 -0.41 -30.88
CA GLN A 751 -23.71 0.62 -31.93
C GLN A 751 -23.10 1.95 -31.43
N LYS A 752 -23.45 2.36 -30.22
CA LYS A 752 -22.98 3.62 -29.61
C LYS A 752 -21.45 3.60 -29.34
N HIS A 753 -20.91 2.47 -28.92
CA HIS A 753 -19.54 2.30 -28.47
C HIS A 753 -18.70 1.39 -29.39
N SER A 754 -19.06 1.31 -30.67
CA SER A 754 -18.42 0.39 -31.64
C SER A 754 -16.91 0.62 -31.83
N ALA A 755 -16.40 1.82 -31.53
CA ALA A 755 -14.97 2.17 -31.62
C ALA A 755 -14.18 1.82 -30.35
N GLU A 756 -14.84 1.41 -29.27
CA GLU A 756 -14.23 1.12 -27.96
C GLU A 756 -14.06 -0.39 -27.76
N PRO A 757 -12.84 -0.93 -27.77
CA PRO A 757 -12.61 -2.38 -27.66
C PRO A 757 -13.19 -3.02 -26.40
N GLU A 758 -13.18 -2.30 -25.29
CA GLU A 758 -13.73 -2.79 -24.01
C GLU A 758 -15.26 -2.94 -24.08
N ALA A 759 -15.94 -2.01 -24.75
CA ALA A 759 -17.39 -2.04 -24.94
C ALA A 759 -17.81 -3.13 -25.93
N VAL A 760 -17.05 -3.32 -27.02
CA VAL A 760 -17.29 -4.42 -27.98
C VAL A 760 -17.17 -5.78 -27.27
N LEU A 761 -16.12 -5.96 -26.44
CA LEU A 761 -15.95 -7.18 -25.67
C LEU A 761 -17.06 -7.39 -24.65
N ALA A 762 -17.53 -6.32 -23.99
CA ALA A 762 -18.66 -6.37 -23.08
C ALA A 762 -19.97 -6.80 -23.80
N ALA A 763 -20.22 -6.25 -24.98
CA ALA A 763 -21.38 -6.64 -25.79
C ALA A 763 -21.33 -8.13 -26.20
N ALA A 764 -20.14 -8.64 -26.56
CA ALA A 764 -19.94 -10.05 -26.84
C ALA A 764 -20.19 -10.94 -25.61
N LYS A 765 -19.75 -10.51 -24.41
CA LYS A 765 -20.04 -11.19 -23.13
C LYS A 765 -21.55 -11.22 -22.85
N VAL A 766 -22.25 -10.14 -23.16
CA VAL A 766 -23.72 -10.09 -23.02
C VAL A 766 -24.39 -11.06 -23.99
N LEU A 767 -24.03 -11.10 -25.27
CA LEU A 767 -24.56 -12.07 -26.24
C LEU A 767 -24.36 -13.51 -25.76
N SER A 768 -23.20 -13.83 -25.23
CA SER A 768 -22.91 -15.15 -24.64
C SER A 768 -23.86 -15.46 -23.45
N LYS A 769 -24.16 -14.48 -22.58
CA LYS A 769 -25.12 -14.64 -21.47
C LYS A 769 -26.57 -14.77 -21.92
N LEU A 770 -26.91 -14.18 -23.06
CA LEU A 770 -28.22 -14.30 -23.71
C LEU A 770 -28.38 -15.60 -24.52
N GLU A 771 -27.36 -16.48 -24.48
CA GLU A 771 -27.32 -17.75 -25.18
C GLU A 771 -27.43 -17.58 -26.71
N ALA A 772 -26.91 -16.47 -27.25
CA ALA A 772 -26.85 -16.22 -28.69
C ALA A 772 -25.98 -17.27 -29.40
N PRO A 773 -26.17 -17.50 -30.73
CA PRO A 773 -25.34 -18.43 -31.49
C PRO A 773 -23.84 -18.10 -31.38
N LEU A 774 -23.00 -19.13 -31.13
CA LEU A 774 -21.57 -18.96 -30.90
C LEU A 774 -20.89 -18.16 -32.03
N GLY A 775 -21.25 -18.40 -33.29
CA GLY A 775 -20.70 -17.68 -34.43
C GLY A 775 -21.01 -16.17 -34.41
N GLU A 776 -22.13 -15.75 -33.86
CA GLU A 776 -22.50 -14.34 -33.71
C GLU A 776 -21.59 -13.68 -32.65
N VAL A 777 -21.40 -14.34 -31.50
CA VAL A 777 -20.49 -13.88 -30.43
C VAL A 777 -19.06 -13.75 -30.96
N GLU A 778 -18.60 -14.76 -31.68
CA GLU A 778 -17.26 -14.77 -32.30
C GLU A 778 -17.07 -13.62 -33.30
N ASN A 779 -18.05 -13.37 -34.16
CA ASN A 779 -17.96 -12.29 -35.17
C ASN A 779 -17.83 -10.91 -34.50
N VAL A 780 -18.54 -10.66 -33.39
CA VAL A 780 -18.39 -9.41 -32.62
C VAL A 780 -16.98 -9.28 -32.07
N VAL A 781 -16.40 -10.35 -31.51
CA VAL A 781 -15.02 -10.34 -30.99
C VAL A 781 -14.01 -10.15 -32.14
N PHE A 782 -14.20 -10.79 -33.30
CA PHE A 782 -13.33 -10.61 -34.46
C PHE A 782 -13.36 -9.19 -35.04
N GLY A 783 -14.44 -8.44 -34.83
CA GLY A 783 -14.48 -7.01 -35.13
C GLY A 783 -13.38 -6.19 -34.43
N LEU A 784 -12.87 -6.66 -33.31
CA LEU A 784 -11.77 -6.02 -32.58
C LEU A 784 -10.44 -6.00 -33.36
N VAL A 785 -10.20 -6.95 -34.26
CA VAL A 785 -8.94 -7.06 -35.02
C VAL A 785 -8.97 -6.22 -36.29
N GLY A 786 -10.12 -5.62 -36.64
CA GLY A 786 -10.26 -4.75 -37.79
C GLY A 786 -9.35 -3.52 -37.74
N ALA A 787 -9.01 -2.98 -38.90
CA ALA A 787 -8.00 -1.91 -39.06
C ALA A 787 -8.35 -0.60 -38.29
N GLU A 788 -9.62 -0.30 -38.15
CA GLU A 788 -10.11 0.93 -37.50
C GLU A 788 -10.17 0.84 -35.96
N SER A 789 -10.04 -0.37 -35.38
CA SER A 789 -10.14 -0.57 -33.93
C SER A 789 -8.88 -0.09 -33.21
N LYS A 790 -9.05 0.65 -32.13
CA LYS A 790 -7.98 1.07 -31.19
C LYS A 790 -7.57 -0.05 -30.22
N LEU A 791 -7.47 -1.29 -30.71
CA LEU A 791 -7.18 -2.46 -29.89
C LEU A 791 -5.84 -2.33 -29.17
N SER A 792 -5.86 -2.43 -27.84
CA SER A 792 -4.66 -2.53 -27.01
C SER A 792 -4.30 -4.00 -26.76
N ILE A 793 -3.03 -4.28 -26.43
CA ILE A 793 -2.58 -5.63 -26.03
C ILE A 793 -3.39 -6.15 -24.84
N LYS A 794 -3.72 -5.30 -23.87
CA LYS A 794 -4.57 -5.65 -22.72
C LYS A 794 -5.94 -6.16 -23.16
N ASN A 795 -6.60 -5.43 -24.07
CA ASN A 795 -7.92 -5.79 -24.55
C ASN A 795 -7.90 -7.01 -25.46
N ALA A 796 -6.83 -7.17 -26.27
CA ALA A 796 -6.62 -8.38 -27.08
C ALA A 796 -6.45 -9.63 -26.20
N LEU A 797 -5.67 -9.55 -25.13
CA LEU A 797 -5.53 -10.65 -24.16
C LEU A 797 -6.84 -10.97 -23.44
N ALA A 798 -7.64 -9.95 -23.09
CA ALA A 798 -8.96 -10.16 -22.51
C ALA A 798 -9.92 -10.86 -23.51
N ALA A 799 -9.85 -10.51 -24.79
CA ALA A 799 -10.62 -11.17 -25.83
C ALA A 799 -10.18 -12.63 -26.06
N VAL A 800 -8.87 -12.91 -26.08
CA VAL A 800 -8.33 -14.27 -26.12
C VAL A 800 -8.81 -15.10 -24.94
N GLN A 801 -8.81 -14.52 -23.74
CA GLN A 801 -9.29 -15.20 -22.54
C GLN A 801 -10.78 -15.49 -22.63
N PHE A 802 -11.58 -14.55 -23.10
CA PHE A 802 -13.02 -14.73 -23.29
C PHE A 802 -13.34 -15.81 -24.34
N LEU A 803 -12.66 -15.83 -25.50
CA LEU A 803 -12.81 -16.89 -26.51
C LEU A 803 -12.45 -18.27 -25.96
N ARG A 804 -11.45 -18.34 -25.07
CA ARG A 804 -11.07 -19.60 -24.37
C ARG A 804 -12.17 -20.05 -23.40
N GLU A 805 -12.79 -19.12 -22.68
CA GLU A 805 -13.88 -19.40 -21.72
C GLU A 805 -15.12 -19.95 -22.42
N ILE A 806 -15.49 -19.40 -23.60
CA ILE A 806 -16.61 -19.90 -24.41
C ILE A 806 -16.23 -21.11 -25.27
N LYS A 807 -14.99 -21.60 -25.18
CA LYS A 807 -14.45 -22.75 -25.95
C LYS A 807 -14.60 -22.57 -27.47
N SER A 808 -14.30 -21.38 -27.98
CA SER A 808 -14.36 -21.05 -29.40
C SER A 808 -13.37 -21.90 -30.20
N ALA A 809 -13.82 -22.47 -31.30
CA ALA A 809 -12.96 -23.18 -32.25
C ALA A 809 -12.06 -22.22 -33.06
N ARG A 810 -12.39 -20.93 -33.09
CA ARG A 810 -11.65 -19.89 -33.80
C ARG A 810 -10.61 -19.16 -32.92
N LEU A 811 -10.31 -19.69 -31.74
CA LEU A 811 -9.35 -19.07 -30.80
C LEU A 811 -7.97 -18.88 -31.43
N ASP A 812 -7.44 -19.93 -32.12
CA ASP A 812 -6.11 -19.88 -32.72
C ASP A 812 -6.05 -18.88 -33.88
N GLU A 813 -7.15 -18.76 -34.68
CA GLU A 813 -7.30 -17.78 -35.74
C GLU A 813 -7.24 -16.34 -35.19
N PHE A 814 -7.95 -16.08 -34.11
CA PHE A 814 -7.93 -14.76 -33.46
C PHE A 814 -6.55 -14.44 -32.85
N GLN A 815 -5.93 -15.42 -32.25
CA GLN A 815 -4.59 -15.28 -31.66
C GLN A 815 -3.53 -14.98 -32.72
N ALA A 816 -3.59 -15.67 -33.88
CA ALA A 816 -2.72 -15.39 -35.03
C ALA A 816 -2.93 -13.99 -35.61
N ALA A 817 -4.18 -13.52 -35.69
CA ALA A 817 -4.50 -12.17 -36.13
C ALA A 817 -3.95 -11.10 -35.16
N CYS A 818 -3.99 -11.37 -33.84
CA CYS A 818 -3.37 -10.50 -32.86
C CYS A 818 -1.84 -10.50 -32.96
N ASP A 819 -1.20 -11.65 -33.19
CA ASP A 819 0.27 -11.75 -33.38
C ASP A 819 0.72 -10.95 -34.61
N ALA A 820 -0.01 -11.05 -35.72
CA ALA A 820 0.25 -10.26 -36.92
C ALA A 820 0.08 -8.74 -36.69
N ARG A 821 -0.87 -8.32 -35.88
CA ARG A 821 -1.13 -6.91 -35.53
C ARG A 821 -0.08 -6.31 -34.59
N PHE A 822 0.41 -7.09 -33.64
CA PHE A 822 1.34 -6.67 -32.61
C PHE A 822 2.74 -7.29 -32.84
N GLU A 823 3.36 -6.94 -33.94
CA GLU A 823 4.64 -7.52 -34.41
C GLU A 823 5.75 -7.62 -33.35
N LEU A 824 5.82 -6.65 -32.42
CA LEU A 824 6.80 -6.62 -31.34
C LEU A 824 6.41 -7.43 -30.12
N SER A 825 5.17 -7.93 -30.07
CA SER A 825 4.64 -8.63 -28.89
C SER A 825 4.95 -10.12 -28.95
N THR A 826 5.36 -10.68 -27.83
CA THR A 826 5.44 -12.15 -27.64
C THR A 826 4.18 -12.72 -26.98
N ALA A 827 3.20 -11.88 -26.62
CA ALA A 827 2.05 -12.29 -25.83
C ALA A 827 1.06 -13.21 -26.56
N PHE A 828 1.09 -13.22 -27.89
CA PHE A 828 0.17 -13.99 -28.76
C PHE A 828 0.83 -15.15 -29.48
N LYS A 829 2.15 -15.35 -29.26
CA LYS A 829 2.90 -16.43 -29.91
C LYS A 829 2.53 -17.81 -29.37
N PRO A 830 2.63 -18.87 -30.20
CA PRO A 830 2.42 -20.24 -29.77
C PRO A 830 3.38 -20.64 -28.63
N GLU A 831 2.93 -21.54 -27.74
CA GLU A 831 3.71 -21.96 -26.59
C GLU A 831 5.08 -22.59 -26.95
N ALA A 832 5.15 -23.29 -28.08
CA ALA A 832 6.42 -23.85 -28.56
C ALA A 832 7.45 -22.77 -28.91
N GLU A 833 7.01 -21.66 -29.50
CA GLU A 833 7.86 -20.52 -29.83
C GLU A 833 8.26 -19.77 -28.55
N LEU A 834 7.30 -19.58 -27.65
CA LEU A 834 7.57 -18.99 -26.33
C LEU A 834 8.58 -19.80 -25.52
N ALA A 835 8.53 -21.15 -25.58
CA ALA A 835 9.49 -22.01 -24.93
C ALA A 835 10.91 -21.79 -25.46
N ALA A 836 11.06 -21.73 -26.79
CA ALA A 836 12.36 -21.44 -27.42
C ALA A 836 12.90 -20.05 -27.04
N ILE A 837 12.03 -19.02 -26.98
CA ILE A 837 12.43 -17.68 -26.53
C ILE A 837 12.83 -17.67 -25.06
N ARG A 838 12.12 -18.40 -24.18
CA ARG A 838 12.47 -18.53 -22.75
C ARG A 838 13.87 -19.11 -22.55
N GLU A 839 14.28 -20.08 -23.34
CA GLU A 839 15.63 -20.64 -23.29
C GLU A 839 16.72 -19.61 -23.60
N THR A 840 16.43 -18.57 -24.38
CA THR A 840 17.36 -17.48 -24.64
C THR A 840 17.53 -16.50 -23.49
N VAL A 841 16.59 -16.47 -22.54
CA VAL A 841 16.66 -15.66 -21.31
C VAL A 841 17.51 -16.38 -20.27
N ILE A 842 18.82 -16.41 -20.52
CA ILE A 842 19.77 -17.11 -19.64
C ILE A 842 20.09 -16.21 -18.46
N VAL A 843 19.57 -16.57 -17.29
CA VAL A 843 19.96 -15.96 -16.01
C VAL A 843 21.28 -16.60 -15.57
N LYS A 844 22.41 -16.24 -16.24
CA LYS A 844 23.73 -16.64 -15.76
C LYS A 844 24.12 -15.71 -14.61
N ASN A 845 24.31 -16.28 -13.43
CA ASN A 845 25.14 -15.61 -12.44
C ASN A 845 26.57 -15.57 -12.99
N PRO A 846 27.30 -14.46 -12.87
CA PRO A 846 28.70 -14.44 -13.25
C PRO A 846 29.41 -15.53 -12.41
N VAL A 847 29.92 -16.55 -13.10
CA VAL A 847 30.75 -17.58 -12.50
C VAL A 847 32.02 -16.89 -12.00
N GLY A 848 32.18 -16.74 -10.68
CA GLY A 848 33.38 -16.15 -10.10
C GLY A 848 33.19 -14.98 -9.14
N ALA A 849 31.94 -14.56 -8.84
CA ALA A 849 31.69 -13.74 -7.66
C ALA A 849 31.51 -14.67 -6.45
N ASP A 850 32.59 -15.31 -6.00
CA ASP A 850 32.72 -15.64 -4.60
C ASP A 850 32.55 -14.31 -3.85
N ALA A 851 31.44 -14.20 -3.14
CA ALA A 851 31.22 -13.06 -2.24
C ALA A 851 32.49 -12.97 -1.36
N PRO A 852 33.14 -11.83 -1.28
CA PRO A 852 34.24 -11.69 -0.35
C PRO A 852 33.67 -12.06 1.01
N ASP A 853 34.30 -13.05 1.62
CA ASP A 853 34.06 -13.47 2.99
C ASP A 853 34.06 -12.21 3.85
N SER A 854 32.85 -11.80 4.29
CA SER A 854 32.73 -10.65 5.18
C SER A 854 33.16 -11.08 6.57
N THR A 855 34.46 -11.29 6.73
CA THR A 855 35.11 -11.10 8.01
C THR A 855 34.92 -9.62 8.38
N PRO A 856 34.41 -9.30 9.55
CA PRO A 856 34.29 -7.92 9.99
C PRO A 856 35.68 -7.38 10.22
N THR A 857 36.21 -6.66 9.22
CA THR A 857 37.44 -5.89 9.38
C THR A 857 37.13 -4.66 10.23
N ALA A 858 37.70 -4.66 11.41
CA ALA A 858 38.08 -3.53 12.26
C ALA A 858 37.23 -2.26 12.15
N GLN A 859 36.57 -1.98 13.25
CA GLN A 859 36.10 -0.65 13.65
C GLN A 859 37.06 0.43 13.15
N ALA A 860 36.64 1.22 12.16
CA ALA A 860 37.23 2.50 11.90
C ALA A 860 36.90 3.38 13.12
N GLN A 861 37.92 3.65 13.94
CA GLN A 861 37.87 4.64 15.00
C GLN A 861 37.47 5.99 14.38
N VAL A 862 36.31 6.49 14.76
CA VAL A 862 35.93 7.88 14.58
C VAL A 862 36.90 8.70 15.43
N PRO A 863 37.63 9.70 14.87
CA PRO A 863 38.46 10.56 15.69
C PRO A 863 37.57 11.38 16.63
N ASP A 864 37.85 11.25 17.93
CA ASP A 864 37.34 12.12 18.99
C ASP A 864 37.60 13.59 18.66
N CYS A 865 36.54 14.33 18.38
CA CYS A 865 36.56 15.79 18.44
C CYS A 865 36.50 16.23 19.90
N ALA A 866 37.65 16.40 20.51
CA ALA A 866 37.76 17.11 21.79
C ALA A 866 37.28 18.57 21.66
N PRO A 867 36.56 19.12 22.65
CA PRO A 867 36.09 20.50 22.60
C PRO A 867 37.29 21.46 22.79
N ARG A 868 37.49 22.34 21.82
CA ARG A 868 38.41 23.49 22.02
C ARG A 868 37.71 24.47 22.97
N ALA A 869 38.39 24.67 24.11
CA ALA A 869 38.11 25.73 25.05
C ALA A 869 38.53 27.11 24.46
N ASN A 870 37.69 28.08 24.70
CA ASN A 870 37.84 29.53 24.81
C ASN A 870 39.14 30.22 24.37
N SER A 871 39.00 31.14 23.44
CA SER A 871 39.30 32.56 23.69
C SER A 871 38.50 33.43 22.72
#